data_f1c6079de1af40a7c9a34ce1e99a883a
#
_entry.id   f1c6079de1af40a7c9a34ce1e99a883a
#
_cell.length_a   1.000
_cell.length_b   1.000
_cell.length_c   1.000
_cell.angle_alpha   90.00
_cell.angle_beta   90.00
_cell.angle_gamma   90.00
#
_symmetry.space_group_name_H-M   'P 1'
#
loop_
_entity.id
_entity.type
_entity.pdbx_description
1 polymer ?
#
loop_
_entity_poly.entity_id
_entity_poly.type
_entity_poly.pdbx_seq_one_letter_code
_entity_poly.pdbx_strand_id
1 'polypeptide(L)'
;MLVILVAALPATAVAQAPAAADAPLTVYVSPDGRDGARGTKQDPFATVEQARDALAGRTSARSPGVVRIRGGVYRTSRTVQLSGERNSYVTYAAYPGERVEFAGVTTLSPEKFRKLSDLPAGEAKWSSRSRVRDSVSGNVYVYDLAAEGIPAGRLNKNGFNWKPQPYAPELITDDVAQTLAQYPNGGEKLDRADLTVKEAPKGARDYFSDKTADGTTMPYEDMLKLPGPAYTALDPALKERSATWAPPGGTADNTAYETDGWLSGYFGNNYANDRVRIDSVNGDELRTRYPTMYAATDKWTSFVAQNVLSELDAEGEYYIDRWNGGDTLYYYPPGGTVEGKRISLTSFDAPFFTLENVKGVTLKGLRLNGTTGTGVHLLDAESCTIDGLEILNVSMDAVAIGEANDAITAIAEYRTSRGGHRNRVVNSTLHDLGGGGVFTAGGDRDSLERGDHVVEHNEIYDFSKLATYTPAGYLYGVGNTFRYNNVHDAPHMAIQIMGNDMEVSHNRFENLVTHASDQGVIYAGRDYTYLNNVIAYNLFRNVGPKGNQAVYMDDGMSGMVIHHNFFDGAQHGLFYQSGHSNVASDNVFKDVTYVGHDKLYHESGGRLPVPNSKVVVERFNDMLKAGDGTGFTNTRENVEKWYRHYGRQYPNIRSWYVPADSSGRICTAVGTTECTEAYVWHDPDSVYVPSHNVLTRSVSIASGGFAYTDDAGGLSNKTFNPDFDSYNVRQDTAAGFAFDPATGKFDAAATPLNSTEGFGRGWVREWNARFSLEGIGPH
;
A
#
# COMPACT_ATOMS: atom_id res chain seq x y z
N MET A 1 2.95 -36.90 27.44
CA MET A 1 3.43 -36.58 28.80
C MET A 1 4.73 -35.81 28.60
N LEU A 2 4.61 -34.50 28.56
CA LEU A 2 5.74 -33.60 28.29
C LEU A 2 6.24 -33.05 29.61
N VAL A 3 7.46 -33.38 29.96
CA VAL A 3 8.11 -32.93 31.21
C VAL A 3 8.72 -31.55 30.93
N ILE A 4 8.19 -30.54 31.63
CA ILE A 4 8.77 -29.20 31.64
C ILE A 4 9.94 -29.18 32.60
N LEU A 5 11.15 -29.07 32.07
CA LEU A 5 12.35 -28.82 32.87
C LEU A 5 12.42 -27.32 33.16
N VAL A 6 12.20 -26.96 34.43
CA VAL A 6 12.47 -25.59 34.89
C VAL A 6 13.97 -25.45 35.10
N ALA A 7 14.65 -24.73 34.26
CA ALA A 7 16.04 -24.36 34.48
C ALA A 7 16.12 -23.15 35.42
N ALA A 8 16.85 -23.28 36.50
CA ALA A 8 17.12 -22.21 37.44
C ALA A 8 17.97 -21.11 36.80
N LEU A 9 17.48 -19.88 36.90
CA LEU A 9 18.18 -18.68 36.45
C LEU A 9 19.40 -18.40 37.33
N PRO A 10 20.54 -18.01 36.78
CA PRO A 10 21.67 -17.52 37.56
C PRO A 10 21.36 -16.13 38.14
N ALA A 11 21.93 -15.84 39.27
CA ALA A 11 21.76 -14.62 40.07
C ALA A 11 21.97 -13.36 39.22
N THR A 12 20.99 -12.46 39.29
CA THR A 12 20.98 -11.15 38.65
C THR A 12 22.14 -10.29 39.13
N ALA A 13 23.02 -9.92 38.21
CA ALA A 13 23.85 -8.73 38.37
C ALA A 13 22.91 -7.52 38.53
N VAL A 14 23.05 -6.80 39.60
CA VAL A 14 22.33 -5.53 39.82
C VAL A 14 22.76 -4.58 38.72
N ALA A 15 21.91 -4.42 37.70
CA ALA A 15 22.10 -3.39 36.70
C ALA A 15 22.05 -2.03 37.43
N GLN A 16 23.13 -1.29 37.36
CA GLN A 16 23.21 0.08 37.87
C GLN A 16 22.13 0.89 37.11
N ALA A 17 21.22 1.53 37.85
CA ALA A 17 20.20 2.37 37.25
C ALA A 17 20.87 3.38 36.31
N PRO A 18 20.35 3.59 35.09
CA PRO A 18 20.91 4.59 34.18
C PRO A 18 20.92 5.96 34.89
N ALA A 19 22.04 6.65 34.81
CA ALA A 19 22.17 8.02 35.34
C ALA A 19 21.03 8.90 34.73
N ALA A 20 20.40 9.72 35.56
CA ALA A 20 19.33 10.59 35.14
C ALA A 20 19.81 11.45 33.96
N ALA A 21 18.96 11.58 32.94
CA ALA A 21 19.25 12.43 31.80
C ALA A 21 19.30 13.93 32.26
N ASP A 22 20.20 14.69 31.69
CA ASP A 22 20.26 16.13 31.92
C ASP A 22 18.98 16.83 31.40
N ALA A 23 18.66 18.01 31.93
CA ALA A 23 17.55 18.79 31.44
C ALA A 23 17.76 19.11 29.93
N PRO A 24 16.76 18.92 29.06
CA PRO A 24 16.94 19.07 27.62
C PRO A 24 17.26 20.52 27.23
N LEU A 25 18.15 20.67 26.25
CA LEU A 25 18.41 21.96 25.60
C LEU A 25 17.16 22.40 24.81
N THR A 26 16.45 23.43 25.29
CA THR A 26 15.19 23.84 24.69
C THR A 26 15.35 25.13 23.89
N VAL A 27 14.90 25.10 22.62
CA VAL A 27 14.79 26.28 21.73
C VAL A 27 13.37 26.41 21.19
N TYR A 28 13.03 27.59 20.70
CA TYR A 28 11.68 27.91 20.25
C TYR A 28 11.69 28.41 18.80
N VAL A 29 10.67 28.01 18.07
CA VAL A 29 10.36 28.45 16.70
C VAL A 29 8.97 29.07 16.70
N SER A 30 8.75 30.16 15.97
CA SER A 30 7.45 30.82 15.82
C SER A 30 7.28 31.37 14.41
N PRO A 31 6.06 31.43 13.84
CA PRO A 31 5.80 32.15 12.60
C PRO A 31 6.16 33.63 12.69
N ASP A 32 6.10 34.22 13.91
CA ASP A 32 6.49 35.59 14.20
C ASP A 32 7.96 35.73 14.61
N GLY A 33 8.72 34.61 14.51
CA GLY A 33 10.15 34.59 14.81
C GLY A 33 10.96 35.41 13.78
N ARG A 34 12.23 35.64 14.07
CA ARG A 34 13.08 36.41 13.18
C ARG A 34 14.46 35.79 12.97
N ASP A 35 15.07 36.15 11.87
CA ASP A 35 16.46 35.79 11.60
C ASP A 35 17.38 36.45 12.64
N GLY A 36 18.38 35.67 13.09
CA GLY A 36 19.32 36.16 14.12
C GLY A 36 18.75 36.17 15.55
N ALA A 37 17.56 35.61 15.78
CA ALA A 37 17.00 35.42 17.11
C ALA A 37 17.86 34.46 17.96
N ARG A 38 17.66 34.46 19.27
CA ARG A 38 18.41 33.63 20.22
C ARG A 38 17.77 32.25 20.46
N GLY A 39 16.58 32.00 19.88
CA GLY A 39 15.83 30.76 20.07
C GLY A 39 15.19 30.60 21.45
N THR A 40 15.07 31.67 22.21
CA THR A 40 14.36 31.67 23.50
C THR A 40 12.85 31.82 23.29
N LYS A 41 12.02 31.54 24.32
CA LYS A 41 10.58 31.72 24.24
C LYS A 41 10.16 33.16 23.87
N GLN A 42 10.91 34.14 24.30
CA GLN A 42 10.66 35.59 24.04
C GLN A 42 11.31 36.09 22.75
N ASP A 43 12.28 35.37 22.24
CA ASP A 43 13.03 35.71 21.01
C ASP A 43 13.22 34.42 20.18
N PRO A 44 12.09 33.85 19.60
CA PRO A 44 12.10 32.59 18.90
C PRO A 44 12.73 32.67 17.52
N PHE A 45 13.26 31.60 17.02
CA PHE A 45 13.69 31.46 15.64
C PHE A 45 12.50 31.55 14.68
N ALA A 46 12.75 32.00 13.45
CA ALA A 46 11.73 32.03 12.39
C ALA A 46 11.49 30.65 11.78
N THR A 47 12.51 29.79 11.72
CA THR A 47 12.46 28.51 11.01
C THR A 47 12.96 27.33 11.85
N VAL A 48 12.51 26.12 11.49
CA VAL A 48 12.97 24.89 12.13
C VAL A 48 14.45 24.64 11.84
N GLU A 49 14.93 25.02 10.65
CA GLU A 49 16.34 24.89 10.28
C GLU A 49 17.27 25.72 11.18
N GLN A 50 16.86 26.93 11.57
CA GLN A 50 17.62 27.71 12.54
C GLN A 50 17.72 27.05 13.90
N ALA A 51 16.62 26.44 14.36
CA ALA A 51 16.58 25.66 15.60
C ALA A 51 17.44 24.40 15.50
N ARG A 52 17.39 23.69 14.39
CA ARG A 52 18.28 22.55 14.08
C ARG A 52 19.74 22.97 14.18
N ASP A 53 20.12 24.02 13.48
CA ASP A 53 21.52 24.49 13.41
C ASP A 53 22.03 24.98 14.78
N ALA A 54 21.16 25.57 15.60
CA ALA A 54 21.48 26.01 16.95
C ALA A 54 21.74 24.82 17.91
N LEU A 55 21.12 23.66 17.67
CA LEU A 55 21.30 22.44 18.46
C LEU A 55 22.36 21.48 17.88
N ALA A 56 22.77 21.67 16.62
CA ALA A 56 23.65 20.75 15.91
C ALA A 56 24.99 20.50 16.66
N GLY A 57 25.25 19.22 16.98
CA GLY A 57 26.45 18.78 17.71
C GLY A 57 26.45 19.12 19.21
N ARG A 58 25.33 19.59 19.74
CA ARG A 58 25.18 19.95 21.18
C ARG A 58 24.28 18.95 21.94
N THR A 59 23.71 18.01 21.25
CA THR A 59 22.76 17.02 21.78
C THR A 59 23.34 15.62 21.80
N SER A 60 22.85 14.78 22.71
CA SER A 60 23.21 13.37 22.84
C SER A 60 22.07 12.61 23.52
N ALA A 61 22.16 11.28 23.60
CA ALA A 61 21.20 10.46 24.34
C ALA A 61 21.06 10.86 25.82
N ARG A 62 22.11 11.41 26.44
CA ARG A 62 22.11 11.89 27.83
C ARG A 62 21.67 13.34 27.99
N SER A 63 21.90 14.15 26.98
CA SER A 63 21.55 15.57 26.95
C SER A 63 20.76 15.88 25.68
N PRO A 64 19.47 15.47 25.60
CA PRO A 64 18.66 15.66 24.40
C PRO A 64 18.28 17.11 24.16
N GLY A 65 17.91 17.43 22.91
CA GLY A 65 17.39 18.73 22.53
C GLY A 65 15.86 18.71 22.37
N VAL A 66 15.24 19.89 22.57
CA VAL A 66 13.81 20.09 22.27
C VAL A 66 13.62 21.37 21.49
N VAL A 67 13.03 21.27 20.32
CA VAL A 67 12.52 22.40 19.55
C VAL A 67 11.03 22.53 19.81
N ARG A 68 10.61 23.60 20.47
CA ARG A 68 9.20 23.94 20.72
C ARG A 68 8.69 24.84 19.60
N ILE A 69 7.82 24.28 18.76
CA ILE A 69 7.26 24.97 17.59
C ILE A 69 5.93 25.60 18.01
N ARG A 70 5.80 26.90 17.90
CA ARG A 70 4.60 27.66 18.26
C ARG A 70 3.51 27.49 17.20
N GLY A 71 2.27 27.64 17.62
CA GLY A 71 1.11 27.51 16.77
C GLY A 71 1.12 28.46 15.58
N GLY A 72 0.60 27.98 14.47
CA GLY A 72 0.48 28.72 13.22
C GLY A 72 0.75 27.86 11.99
N VAL A 73 0.67 28.48 10.83
CA VAL A 73 0.91 27.82 9.53
C VAL A 73 2.31 28.18 9.03
N TYR A 74 3.13 27.16 8.89
CA TYR A 74 4.46 27.23 8.32
C TYR A 74 4.38 26.83 6.84
N ARG A 75 4.41 27.82 5.94
CA ARG A 75 4.38 27.57 4.50
C ARG A 75 5.68 26.92 4.07
N THR A 76 5.59 25.71 3.52
CA THR A 76 6.73 24.87 3.18
C THR A 76 7.00 24.96 1.67
N SER A 77 8.19 25.42 1.32
CA SER A 77 8.71 25.44 -0.06
C SER A 77 9.98 24.60 -0.23
N ARG A 78 10.45 24.00 0.84
CA ARG A 78 11.63 23.13 0.87
C ARG A 78 11.54 22.17 2.06
N THR A 79 12.15 21.01 1.90
CA THR A 79 12.26 19.99 2.95
C THR A 79 13.11 20.48 4.12
N VAL A 80 12.64 20.24 5.35
CA VAL A 80 13.46 20.37 6.56
C VAL A 80 14.39 19.16 6.63
N GLN A 81 15.66 19.34 6.28
CA GLN A 81 16.66 18.28 6.31
C GLN A 81 17.25 18.11 7.72
N LEU A 82 17.00 16.94 8.34
CA LEU A 82 17.59 16.54 9.61
C LEU A 82 18.62 15.44 9.31
N SER A 83 19.86 15.85 8.94
CA SER A 83 20.84 14.91 8.39
C SER A 83 22.12 14.87 9.22
N GLY A 84 22.68 13.65 9.35
CA GLY A 84 23.95 13.37 10.01
C GLY A 84 23.87 13.35 11.55
N GLU A 85 24.81 12.67 12.18
CA GLU A 85 24.82 12.42 13.62
C GLU A 85 24.71 13.69 14.50
N ARG A 86 25.20 14.83 13.99
CA ARG A 86 25.12 16.13 14.69
C ARG A 86 23.69 16.61 14.97
N ASN A 87 22.70 16.11 14.23
CA ASN A 87 21.29 16.43 14.35
C ASN A 87 20.48 15.38 15.11
N SER A 88 21.16 14.47 15.77
CA SER A 88 20.56 13.37 16.55
C SER A 88 20.05 13.83 17.94
N TYR A 89 19.15 13.04 18.50
CA TYR A 89 18.59 13.21 19.86
C TYR A 89 17.86 14.54 20.07
N VAL A 90 17.07 14.95 19.10
CA VAL A 90 16.27 16.18 19.14
C VAL A 90 14.80 15.84 18.94
N THR A 91 13.94 16.37 19.80
CA THR A 91 12.48 16.33 19.64
C THR A 91 12.00 17.65 19.04
N TYR A 92 11.40 17.58 17.86
CA TYR A 92 10.69 18.68 17.21
C TYR A 92 9.21 18.55 17.53
N ALA A 93 8.69 19.39 18.41
CA ALA A 93 7.33 19.22 18.94
C ALA A 93 6.52 20.51 18.87
N ALA A 94 5.24 20.36 18.55
CA ALA A 94 4.28 21.43 18.75
C ALA A 94 4.34 21.93 20.21
N TYR A 95 4.16 23.24 20.39
CA TYR A 95 4.02 23.78 21.74
C TYR A 95 2.70 23.26 22.35
N PRO A 96 2.71 22.81 23.61
CA PRO A 96 1.54 22.16 24.19
C PRO A 96 0.27 23.00 24.05
N GLY A 97 -0.79 22.40 23.49
CA GLY A 97 -2.08 23.03 23.27
C GLY A 97 -2.15 23.96 22.05
N GLU A 98 -1.10 24.06 21.25
CA GLU A 98 -1.07 24.87 20.05
C GLU A 98 -1.08 23.97 18.79
N ARG A 99 -1.87 24.38 17.77
CA ARG A 99 -1.88 23.71 16.46
C ARG A 99 -0.76 24.25 15.59
N VAL A 100 0.11 23.37 15.15
CA VAL A 100 1.25 23.65 14.27
C VAL A 100 1.02 22.94 12.94
N GLU A 101 0.93 23.68 11.84
CA GLU A 101 0.72 23.14 10.51
C GLU A 101 1.87 23.51 9.58
N PHE A 102 2.49 22.50 8.95
CA PHE A 102 3.37 22.66 7.79
C PHE A 102 2.53 22.47 6.54
N ALA A 103 2.40 23.50 5.73
CA ALA A 103 1.55 23.52 4.57
C ALA A 103 2.36 23.64 3.29
N GLY A 104 2.31 22.60 2.45
CA GLY A 104 2.93 22.55 1.11
C GLY A 104 1.98 22.98 0.00
N VAL A 105 1.03 23.86 0.33
CA VAL A 105 -0.02 24.33 -0.58
C VAL A 105 0.09 25.83 -0.81
N THR A 106 -0.31 26.26 -2.01
CA THR A 106 -0.53 27.66 -2.34
C THR A 106 -2.01 28.00 -2.23
N THR A 107 -2.35 28.96 -1.38
CA THR A 107 -3.74 29.42 -1.22
C THR A 107 -4.18 30.21 -2.44
N LEU A 108 -5.34 29.85 -2.98
CA LEU A 108 -6.00 30.57 -4.07
C LEU A 108 -7.00 31.56 -3.48
N SER A 109 -6.80 32.85 -3.74
CA SER A 109 -7.69 33.92 -3.25
C SER A 109 -9.08 33.83 -3.85
N PRO A 110 -10.16 33.68 -3.05
CA PRO A 110 -11.51 33.55 -3.59
C PRO A 110 -11.95 34.71 -4.47
N GLU A 111 -11.49 35.93 -4.19
CA GLU A 111 -11.82 37.15 -4.97
C GLU A 111 -11.19 37.18 -6.36
N LYS A 112 -10.22 36.31 -6.65
CA LYS A 112 -9.60 36.17 -7.98
C LYS A 112 -10.30 35.14 -8.86
N PHE A 113 -11.19 34.36 -8.27
CA PHE A 113 -12.04 33.47 -9.05
C PHE A 113 -13.11 34.31 -9.79
N ARG A 114 -13.32 33.97 -11.06
CA ARG A 114 -14.34 34.57 -11.89
C ARG A 114 -15.34 33.52 -12.35
N LYS A 115 -16.62 33.79 -12.32
CA LYS A 115 -17.60 32.88 -12.93
C LYS A 115 -17.35 32.76 -14.42
N LEU A 116 -17.42 31.55 -14.94
CA LEU A 116 -17.24 31.27 -16.37
C LEU A 116 -18.26 32.04 -17.21
N SER A 117 -19.51 32.15 -16.73
CA SER A 117 -20.58 32.92 -17.38
C SER A 117 -20.26 34.41 -17.56
N ASP A 118 -19.43 34.99 -16.68
CA ASP A 118 -19.15 36.44 -16.65
C ASP A 118 -17.91 36.82 -17.48
N LEU A 119 -17.26 35.81 -18.09
CA LEU A 119 -16.08 36.05 -18.92
C LEU A 119 -16.46 36.62 -20.29
N PRO A 120 -15.73 37.60 -20.83
CA PRO A 120 -15.96 38.15 -22.16
C PRO A 120 -15.89 37.04 -23.23
N ALA A 121 -16.80 37.07 -24.19
CA ALA A 121 -16.75 36.19 -25.35
C ALA A 121 -15.58 36.58 -26.24
N GLY A 122 -14.80 35.55 -26.70
CA GLY A 122 -13.75 35.75 -27.71
C GLY A 122 -12.35 36.06 -27.18
N GLU A 123 -12.14 36.08 -25.87
CA GLU A 123 -10.77 36.13 -25.32
C GLU A 123 -10.05 34.77 -25.57
N ALA A 124 -8.92 34.82 -26.29
CA ALA A 124 -8.14 33.64 -26.67
C ALA A 124 -7.71 32.79 -25.45
N LYS A 125 -7.39 33.45 -24.31
CA LYS A 125 -7.04 32.80 -23.04
C LYS A 125 -8.12 31.85 -22.52
N TRP A 126 -9.39 32.14 -22.77
CA TRP A 126 -10.52 31.33 -22.32
C TRP A 126 -11.16 30.52 -23.43
N SER A 127 -10.42 30.27 -24.53
CA SER A 127 -10.95 29.54 -25.70
C SER A 127 -11.45 28.15 -25.37
N SER A 128 -10.83 27.47 -24.39
CA SER A 128 -11.26 26.16 -23.90
C SER A 128 -12.65 26.14 -23.24
N ARG A 129 -13.18 27.30 -22.85
CA ARG A 129 -14.51 27.42 -22.23
C ARG A 129 -15.65 26.80 -23.02
N SER A 130 -15.50 26.71 -24.34
CA SER A 130 -16.52 26.12 -25.22
C SER A 130 -16.68 24.60 -25.01
N ARG A 131 -15.73 23.96 -24.31
CA ARG A 131 -15.82 22.56 -23.91
C ARG A 131 -16.61 22.33 -22.63
N VAL A 132 -16.81 23.37 -21.80
CA VAL A 132 -17.65 23.27 -20.60
C VAL A 132 -19.11 23.24 -21.03
N ARG A 133 -19.88 22.30 -20.52
CA ARG A 133 -21.31 22.16 -20.86
C ARG A 133 -22.13 23.35 -20.41
N ASP A 134 -23.05 23.79 -21.23
CA ASP A 134 -23.93 24.92 -20.91
C ASP A 134 -24.71 24.70 -19.62
N SER A 135 -25.12 23.47 -19.33
CA SER A 135 -25.88 23.11 -18.14
C SER A 135 -25.21 23.46 -16.81
N VAL A 136 -23.87 23.52 -16.80
CA VAL A 136 -23.09 23.78 -15.58
C VAL A 136 -22.26 25.06 -15.62
N SER A 137 -22.19 25.72 -16.78
CA SER A 137 -21.34 26.91 -17.00
C SER A 137 -21.59 28.05 -15.99
N GLY A 138 -22.80 28.17 -15.46
CA GLY A 138 -23.17 29.14 -14.41
C GLY A 138 -22.61 28.82 -13.01
N ASN A 139 -22.14 27.58 -12.79
CA ASN A 139 -21.60 27.12 -11.51
C ASN A 139 -20.06 26.94 -11.54
N VAL A 140 -19.48 26.99 -12.74
CA VAL A 140 -18.04 26.85 -12.93
C VAL A 140 -17.34 28.19 -12.74
N TYR A 141 -16.26 28.16 -11.98
CA TYR A 141 -15.35 29.29 -11.80
C TYR A 141 -14.01 29.04 -12.49
N VAL A 142 -13.34 30.09 -12.89
CA VAL A 142 -11.99 30.04 -13.43
C VAL A 142 -11.01 30.84 -12.58
N TYR A 143 -9.78 30.36 -12.54
CA TYR A 143 -8.66 31.03 -11.86
C TYR A 143 -7.43 31.01 -12.75
N ASP A 144 -6.78 32.15 -12.87
CA ASP A 144 -5.58 32.34 -13.70
C ASP A 144 -4.32 31.98 -12.90
N LEU A 145 -3.91 30.71 -12.93
CA LEU A 145 -2.72 30.24 -12.22
C LEU A 145 -1.45 30.91 -12.75
N ALA A 146 -1.36 31.12 -14.07
CA ALA A 146 -0.18 31.73 -14.70
C ALA A 146 0.00 33.17 -14.27
N ALA A 147 -1.07 33.96 -14.20
CA ALA A 147 -0.99 35.36 -13.72
C ALA A 147 -0.54 35.47 -12.26
N GLU A 148 -0.78 34.44 -11.47
CA GLU A 148 -0.37 34.37 -10.06
C GLU A 148 0.99 33.68 -9.87
N GLY A 149 1.64 33.23 -10.94
CA GLY A 149 2.90 32.48 -10.89
C GLY A 149 2.81 31.11 -10.21
N ILE A 150 1.62 30.50 -10.23
CA ILE A 150 1.36 29.20 -9.61
C ILE A 150 1.55 28.10 -10.67
N PRO A 151 2.51 27.17 -10.49
CA PRO A 151 2.73 26.10 -11.45
C PRO A 151 1.54 25.13 -11.51
N ALA A 152 1.07 24.84 -12.72
CA ALA A 152 0.00 23.87 -12.95
C ALA A 152 0.48 22.41 -12.85
N GLY A 153 1.78 22.16 -12.85
CA GLY A 153 2.35 20.82 -12.88
C GLY A 153 1.96 19.99 -14.11
N ARG A 154 2.18 18.70 -14.07
CA ARG A 154 1.79 17.76 -15.12
C ARG A 154 1.24 16.47 -14.54
N LEU A 155 0.27 15.87 -15.23
CA LEU A 155 -0.17 14.52 -14.92
C LEU A 155 0.87 13.52 -15.43
N ASN A 156 1.15 12.52 -14.63
CA ASN A 156 2.13 11.49 -14.94
C ASN A 156 1.45 10.13 -15.10
N LYS A 157 2.09 9.25 -15.89
CA LYS A 157 1.72 7.84 -15.90
C LYS A 157 2.02 7.25 -14.52
N ASN A 158 1.07 6.49 -14.00
CA ASN A 158 1.21 5.74 -12.76
C ASN A 158 0.38 4.44 -12.87
N GLY A 159 0.47 3.61 -11.86
CA GLY A 159 -0.28 2.37 -11.77
C GLY A 159 0.58 1.22 -11.27
N PHE A 160 0.08 0.02 -11.43
CA PHE A 160 0.75 -1.20 -11.03
C PHE A 160 2.14 -1.32 -11.67
N ASN A 161 3.16 -1.59 -10.86
CA ASN A 161 4.57 -1.73 -11.27
C ASN A 161 5.20 -0.51 -11.98
N TRP A 162 4.61 0.67 -11.88
CA TRP A 162 5.25 1.88 -12.35
C TRP A 162 6.11 2.50 -11.26
N LYS A 163 7.24 3.13 -11.66
CA LYS A 163 8.11 3.84 -10.72
C LYS A 163 7.31 4.92 -9.98
N PRO A 164 7.27 4.90 -8.64
CA PRO A 164 6.66 5.98 -7.89
C PRO A 164 7.34 7.32 -8.19
N GLN A 165 6.53 8.34 -8.42
CA GLN A 165 6.98 9.71 -8.66
C GLN A 165 5.92 10.68 -8.15
N PRO A 166 6.29 11.93 -7.81
CA PRO A 166 5.33 12.94 -7.39
C PRO A 166 4.21 13.09 -8.42
N TYR A 167 2.98 13.24 -7.93
CA TYR A 167 1.80 13.40 -8.78
C TYR A 167 1.63 14.87 -9.22
N ALA A 168 0.59 15.12 -10.02
CA ALA A 168 0.18 16.46 -10.37
C ALA A 168 -0.36 17.21 -9.13
N PRO A 169 -0.30 18.55 -9.13
CA PRO A 169 -0.95 19.36 -8.12
C PRO A 169 -2.44 19.00 -7.96
N GLU A 170 -2.88 18.87 -6.72
CA GLU A 170 -4.26 18.58 -6.34
C GLU A 170 -4.92 19.84 -5.81
N LEU A 171 -6.17 20.06 -6.21
CA LEU A 171 -7.00 21.14 -5.65
C LEU A 171 -7.61 20.66 -4.34
N ILE A 172 -7.48 21.47 -3.31
CA ILE A 172 -7.97 21.21 -1.97
C ILE A 172 -8.94 22.32 -1.56
N THR A 173 -10.13 21.96 -1.12
CA THR A 173 -11.13 22.91 -0.59
C THR A 173 -11.53 22.48 0.80
N ASP A 174 -11.33 23.35 1.80
CA ASP A 174 -11.65 23.10 3.21
C ASP A 174 -11.03 21.80 3.75
N ASP A 175 -9.77 21.54 3.41
CA ASP A 175 -8.97 20.36 3.70
C ASP A 175 -9.36 19.08 2.93
N VAL A 176 -10.36 19.14 2.05
CA VAL A 176 -10.79 18.00 1.22
C VAL A 176 -10.20 18.10 -0.18
N ALA A 177 -9.47 17.08 -0.61
CA ALA A 177 -8.98 16.97 -1.99
C ALA A 177 -10.15 16.89 -2.97
N GLN A 178 -10.09 17.67 -4.03
CA GLN A 178 -11.12 17.72 -5.07
C GLN A 178 -10.81 16.74 -6.20
N THR A 179 -11.81 16.39 -6.98
CA THR A 179 -11.72 15.38 -8.03
C THR A 179 -11.37 16.01 -9.38
N LEU A 180 -10.45 15.42 -10.15
CA LEU A 180 -10.27 15.80 -11.54
C LEU A 180 -11.56 15.56 -12.32
N ALA A 181 -11.96 16.53 -13.17
CA ALA A 181 -13.12 16.40 -14.05
C ALA A 181 -13.10 15.05 -14.75
N GLN A 182 -14.15 14.25 -14.59
CA GLN A 182 -14.13 12.83 -14.97
C GLN A 182 -15.47 12.29 -15.45
N TYR A 183 -15.40 11.17 -16.14
CA TYR A 183 -16.56 10.36 -16.49
C TYR A 183 -16.25 8.86 -16.31
N PRO A 184 -17.16 8.09 -15.65
CA PRO A 184 -18.37 8.55 -14.96
C PRO A 184 -18.11 9.33 -13.67
N ASN A 185 -19.10 10.10 -13.24
CA ASN A 185 -19.11 10.76 -11.94
C ASN A 185 -19.42 9.77 -10.83
N GLY A 186 -19.14 10.16 -9.58
CA GLY A 186 -19.43 9.32 -8.42
C GLY A 186 -18.26 8.54 -7.88
N GLY A 187 -17.08 8.90 -8.31
CA GLY A 187 -15.74 8.82 -7.72
C GLY A 187 -15.24 7.46 -7.32
N GLU A 188 -15.78 6.69 -6.52
CA GLU A 188 -15.08 5.59 -5.86
C GLU A 188 -15.40 4.21 -6.41
N LYS A 189 -16.45 4.08 -7.18
CA LYS A 189 -16.81 2.81 -7.82
C LYS A 189 -16.78 2.98 -9.32
N LEU A 190 -15.74 2.50 -9.92
CA LEU A 190 -15.77 2.16 -11.34
C LEU A 190 -16.97 1.22 -11.53
N ASP A 191 -18.12 1.76 -11.91
CA ASP A 191 -19.22 0.91 -12.34
C ASP A 191 -18.83 0.35 -13.71
N ARG A 192 -18.34 -0.89 -13.68
CA ARG A 192 -17.74 -1.57 -14.81
C ARG A 192 -18.73 -1.87 -15.94
N ALA A 193 -20.03 -1.76 -15.66
CA ALA A 193 -21.05 -2.02 -16.66
C ALA A 193 -21.08 -0.93 -17.74
N ASP A 194 -20.71 0.30 -17.39
CA ASP A 194 -20.88 1.45 -18.27
C ASP A 194 -19.64 1.78 -19.13
N LEU A 195 -18.48 1.20 -18.81
CA LEU A 195 -17.19 1.55 -19.42
C LEU A 195 -16.41 0.31 -19.88
N THR A 196 -17.03 -0.63 -20.53
CA THR A 196 -16.36 -1.82 -21.04
C THR A 196 -16.00 -1.65 -22.52
N VAL A 197 -14.73 -1.77 -22.83
CA VAL A 197 -14.25 -1.89 -24.21
C VAL A 197 -14.56 -3.29 -24.72
N LYS A 198 -15.30 -3.42 -25.82
CA LYS A 198 -15.78 -4.71 -26.33
C LYS A 198 -14.72 -5.53 -27.07
N GLU A 199 -13.73 -4.88 -27.65
CA GLU A 199 -12.61 -5.54 -28.30
C GLU A 199 -11.29 -4.84 -27.97
N ALA A 200 -10.30 -5.61 -27.51
CA ALA A 200 -8.92 -5.19 -27.48
C ALA A 200 -8.29 -5.41 -28.86
N PRO A 201 -7.52 -4.46 -29.41
CA PRO A 201 -6.89 -4.64 -30.70
C PRO A 201 -5.93 -5.83 -30.66
N LYS A 202 -5.93 -6.61 -31.76
CA LYS A 202 -4.92 -7.64 -31.97
C LYS A 202 -3.54 -6.98 -31.96
N GLY A 203 -2.70 -7.35 -31.01
CA GLY A 203 -1.37 -6.75 -30.83
C GLY A 203 -1.27 -5.69 -29.72
N ALA A 204 -2.30 -5.52 -28.89
CA ALA A 204 -2.12 -4.83 -27.61
C ALA A 204 -0.98 -5.50 -26.83
N ARG A 205 0.05 -4.73 -26.52
CA ARG A 205 1.24 -5.27 -25.86
C ARG A 205 1.02 -5.38 -24.38
N ASP A 206 1.40 -6.50 -23.83
CA ASP A 206 1.51 -6.77 -22.43
C ASP A 206 2.95 -6.52 -22.01
N TYR A 207 3.17 -5.63 -21.05
CA TYR A 207 4.50 -5.33 -20.54
C TYR A 207 5.27 -6.59 -20.10
N PHE A 208 4.59 -7.57 -19.52
CA PHE A 208 5.23 -8.82 -19.09
C PHE A 208 5.56 -9.76 -20.25
N SER A 209 4.94 -9.59 -21.42
CA SER A 209 5.21 -10.38 -22.63
C SER A 209 6.23 -9.73 -23.55
N ASP A 210 6.43 -8.41 -23.45
CA ASP A 210 7.36 -7.66 -24.30
C ASP A 210 8.77 -7.69 -23.72
N LYS A 211 9.46 -8.79 -24.00
CA LYS A 211 10.88 -8.93 -23.72
C LYS A 211 11.69 -8.41 -24.90
N THR A 212 12.83 -7.80 -24.63
CA THR A 212 13.86 -7.54 -25.65
C THR A 212 14.35 -8.85 -26.27
N ALA A 213 15.04 -8.78 -27.40
CA ALA A 213 15.51 -9.97 -28.13
C ALA A 213 16.41 -10.91 -27.29
N ASP A 214 17.04 -10.40 -26.25
CA ASP A 214 17.84 -11.16 -25.28
C ASP A 214 17.03 -11.70 -24.10
N GLY A 215 15.73 -11.48 -24.07
CA GLY A 215 14.81 -11.96 -23.03
C GLY A 215 14.73 -11.07 -21.78
N THR A 216 15.36 -9.90 -21.78
CA THR A 216 15.24 -8.92 -20.70
C THR A 216 13.93 -8.12 -20.79
N THR A 217 13.44 -7.63 -19.67
CA THR A 217 12.29 -6.72 -19.65
C THR A 217 12.68 -5.37 -20.24
N MET A 218 11.83 -4.84 -21.10
CA MET A 218 12.07 -3.54 -21.73
C MET A 218 12.18 -2.42 -20.68
N PRO A 219 13.18 -1.53 -20.75
CA PRO A 219 13.25 -0.37 -19.87
C PRO A 219 12.00 0.53 -19.97
N TYR A 220 11.60 1.09 -18.84
CA TYR A 220 10.43 1.97 -18.74
C TYR A 220 10.39 3.10 -19.78
N GLU A 221 11.51 3.81 -19.94
CA GLU A 221 11.60 4.92 -20.88
C GLU A 221 11.43 4.47 -22.35
N ASP A 222 11.82 3.26 -22.66
CA ASP A 222 11.64 2.70 -23.99
C ASP A 222 10.18 2.27 -24.21
N MET A 223 9.53 1.76 -23.19
CA MET A 223 8.12 1.41 -23.24
C MET A 223 7.24 2.64 -23.47
N LEU A 224 7.56 3.79 -22.88
CA LEU A 224 6.82 5.04 -23.09
C LEU A 224 6.93 5.57 -24.54
N LYS A 225 7.88 5.06 -25.33
CA LYS A 225 8.04 5.40 -26.75
C LYS A 225 7.19 4.52 -27.67
N LEU A 226 6.65 3.41 -27.15
CA LEU A 226 5.80 2.53 -27.92
C LEU A 226 4.39 3.11 -28.06
N PRO A 227 3.71 2.88 -29.20
CA PRO A 227 2.32 3.28 -29.34
C PRO A 227 1.42 2.45 -28.41
N GLY A 228 0.45 3.10 -27.82
CA GLY A 228 -0.56 2.43 -27.02
C GLY A 228 -1.58 1.66 -27.85
N PRO A 229 -2.36 0.79 -27.20
CA PRO A 229 -3.45 0.07 -27.84
C PRO A 229 -4.55 1.02 -28.31
N ALA A 230 -5.28 0.59 -29.32
CA ALA A 230 -6.55 1.18 -29.73
C ALA A 230 -7.68 0.27 -29.26
N TYR A 231 -8.70 0.86 -28.68
CA TYR A 231 -9.92 0.19 -28.26
C TYR A 231 -11.01 0.50 -29.30
N THR A 232 -11.68 -0.54 -29.80
CA THR A 232 -12.72 -0.41 -30.80
C THR A 232 -14.04 -0.96 -30.29
N ALA A 233 -15.10 -0.70 -31.01
CA ALA A 233 -16.46 -1.11 -30.63
C ALA A 233 -16.89 -0.55 -29.27
N LEU A 234 -16.56 0.71 -29.00
CA LEU A 234 -17.06 1.43 -27.84
C LEU A 234 -18.59 1.37 -27.83
N ASP A 235 -19.16 1.23 -26.65
CA ASP A 235 -20.61 1.31 -26.53
C ASP A 235 -21.12 2.69 -27.00
N PRO A 236 -22.37 2.78 -27.52
CA PRO A 236 -22.88 4.00 -28.12
C PRO A 236 -22.82 5.23 -27.21
N ALA A 237 -23.07 5.07 -25.90
CA ALA A 237 -23.04 6.17 -24.96
C ALA A 237 -21.61 6.67 -24.73
N LEU A 238 -20.66 5.75 -24.57
CA LEU A 238 -19.24 6.09 -24.44
C LEU A 238 -18.69 6.72 -25.72
N LYS A 239 -19.11 6.23 -26.89
CA LYS A 239 -18.74 6.80 -28.19
C LYS A 239 -19.18 8.25 -28.37
N GLU A 240 -20.42 8.57 -28.00
CA GLU A 240 -20.93 9.93 -28.01
C GLU A 240 -20.19 10.82 -27.05
N ARG A 241 -19.99 10.34 -25.82
CA ARG A 241 -19.34 11.05 -24.73
C ARG A 241 -17.88 11.34 -25.03
N SER A 242 -17.15 10.36 -25.54
CA SER A 242 -15.72 10.45 -25.80
C SER A 242 -15.34 11.28 -27.01
N ALA A 243 -16.28 11.71 -27.83
CA ALA A 243 -16.01 12.40 -29.10
C ALA A 243 -15.14 13.67 -28.98
N THR A 244 -15.08 14.28 -27.79
CA THR A 244 -14.26 15.46 -27.51
C THR A 244 -13.05 15.19 -26.62
N TRP A 245 -12.81 13.93 -26.20
CA TRP A 245 -11.75 13.59 -25.26
C TRP A 245 -10.34 13.60 -25.85
N ALA A 246 -10.23 13.55 -27.18
CA ALA A 246 -8.99 13.76 -27.89
C ALA A 246 -9.24 14.11 -29.37
N PRO A 247 -8.30 14.78 -30.06
CA PRO A 247 -8.47 15.12 -31.46
C PRO A 247 -8.46 13.87 -32.36
N PRO A 248 -9.25 13.83 -33.42
CA PRO A 248 -9.16 12.81 -34.44
C PRO A 248 -7.75 12.79 -35.06
N GLY A 249 -7.10 11.60 -35.12
CA GLY A 249 -5.76 11.47 -35.68
C GLY A 249 -4.59 11.93 -34.79
N GLY A 250 -4.84 12.28 -33.51
CA GLY A 250 -3.78 12.57 -32.56
C GLY A 250 -3.04 13.90 -32.74
N THR A 251 -3.51 14.80 -33.54
CA THR A 251 -2.87 16.12 -33.81
C THR A 251 -3.48 17.22 -32.93
N ALA A 252 -2.68 17.90 -32.16
CA ALA A 252 -3.01 18.62 -30.96
C ALA A 252 -3.29 20.12 -31.09
N ASP A 253 -3.80 20.65 -32.17
CA ASP A 253 -3.94 22.10 -32.33
C ASP A 253 -5.38 22.58 -32.48
N ASN A 254 -6.28 22.07 -31.64
CA ASN A 254 -7.68 22.47 -31.71
C ASN A 254 -8.31 22.59 -30.32
N THR A 255 -8.74 23.81 -29.95
CA THR A 255 -9.41 24.10 -28.69
C THR A 255 -10.74 23.36 -28.48
N ALA A 256 -11.27 22.72 -29.52
CA ALA A 256 -12.49 21.90 -29.43
C ALA A 256 -12.27 20.52 -28.78
N TYR A 257 -11.03 20.08 -28.64
CA TYR A 257 -10.71 18.75 -28.12
C TYR A 257 -9.83 18.81 -26.87
N GLU A 258 -9.91 17.76 -26.05
CA GLU A 258 -8.98 17.56 -24.95
C GLU A 258 -7.62 17.11 -25.48
N THR A 259 -6.54 17.59 -24.86
CA THR A 259 -5.18 17.22 -25.24
C THR A 259 -4.39 16.63 -24.08
N ASP A 260 -4.93 16.63 -22.87
CA ASP A 260 -4.33 16.07 -21.65
C ASP A 260 -5.32 15.19 -20.88
N GLY A 261 -6.21 14.50 -21.62
CA GLY A 261 -7.14 13.53 -21.08
C GLY A 261 -6.44 12.20 -20.77
N TRP A 262 -6.86 11.54 -19.71
CA TRP A 262 -6.30 10.29 -19.23
C TRP A 262 -7.39 9.26 -18.97
N LEU A 263 -7.06 7.99 -19.15
CA LEU A 263 -7.85 6.87 -18.68
C LEU A 263 -7.18 6.31 -17.41
N SER A 264 -7.92 6.16 -16.34
CA SER A 264 -7.46 5.56 -15.10
C SER A 264 -8.34 4.37 -14.74
N GLY A 265 -7.76 3.19 -14.56
CA GLY A 265 -8.56 1.99 -14.27
C GLY A 265 -7.81 0.70 -14.49
N TYR A 266 -8.55 -0.33 -14.85
CA TYR A 266 -8.03 -1.69 -15.03
C TYR A 266 -8.09 -2.06 -16.52
N PHE A 267 -6.97 -2.55 -17.05
CA PHE A 267 -6.81 -2.91 -18.44
C PHE A 267 -6.21 -4.31 -18.52
N GLY A 268 -7.03 -5.33 -18.63
CA GLY A 268 -6.58 -6.73 -18.75
C GLY A 268 -6.68 -7.57 -17.47
N ASN A 269 -6.37 -7.00 -16.31
CA ASN A 269 -6.53 -7.66 -15.00
C ASN A 269 -7.14 -6.72 -13.97
N ASN A 270 -8.03 -7.26 -13.15
CA ASN A 270 -8.81 -6.51 -12.17
C ASN A 270 -8.06 -6.11 -10.89
N TYR A 271 -6.83 -6.54 -10.72
CA TYR A 271 -6.00 -6.20 -9.56
C TYR A 271 -4.97 -5.10 -9.88
N ALA A 272 -4.64 -4.93 -11.16
CA ALA A 272 -3.58 -4.05 -11.61
C ALA A 272 -4.18 -2.80 -12.27
N ASN A 273 -4.24 -1.71 -11.53
CA ASN A 273 -4.65 -0.44 -12.10
C ASN A 273 -3.55 0.15 -12.98
N ASP A 274 -3.95 0.94 -13.94
CA ASP A 274 -3.05 1.70 -14.79
C ASP A 274 -3.65 3.08 -15.10
N ARG A 275 -2.80 4.05 -15.41
CA ARG A 275 -3.20 5.37 -15.86
C ARG A 275 -2.48 5.71 -17.16
N VAL A 276 -3.24 5.83 -18.22
CA VAL A 276 -2.70 6.03 -19.56
C VAL A 276 -3.32 7.26 -20.23
N ARG A 277 -2.49 8.05 -20.93
CA ARG A 277 -2.96 9.24 -21.63
C ARG A 277 -3.76 8.86 -22.88
N ILE A 278 -4.85 9.56 -23.14
CA ILE A 278 -5.59 9.43 -24.39
C ILE A 278 -4.78 10.09 -25.51
N ASP A 279 -4.61 9.39 -26.62
CA ASP A 279 -3.91 9.89 -27.81
C ASP A 279 -4.88 10.42 -28.87
N SER A 280 -5.91 9.64 -29.20
CA SER A 280 -6.91 10.04 -30.18
C SER A 280 -8.24 9.34 -29.99
N VAL A 281 -9.32 9.97 -30.45
CA VAL A 281 -10.66 9.36 -30.58
C VAL A 281 -11.17 9.56 -31.99
N ASN A 282 -11.41 8.45 -32.72
CA ASN A 282 -11.90 8.44 -34.09
C ASN A 282 -13.17 7.58 -34.20
N GLY A 283 -14.32 8.20 -34.12
CA GLY A 283 -15.59 7.48 -34.18
C GLY A 283 -15.76 6.51 -33.01
N ASP A 284 -15.61 5.22 -33.23
CA ASP A 284 -15.68 4.16 -32.23
C ASP A 284 -14.32 3.58 -31.84
N GLU A 285 -13.23 4.23 -32.23
CA GLU A 285 -11.87 3.91 -31.81
C GLU A 285 -11.34 4.95 -30.83
N LEU A 286 -10.91 4.50 -29.67
CA LEU A 286 -10.16 5.28 -28.69
C LEU A 286 -8.75 4.68 -28.58
N ARG A 287 -7.73 5.51 -28.79
CA ARG A 287 -6.33 5.11 -28.72
C ARG A 287 -5.62 5.75 -27.53
N THR A 288 -4.85 4.95 -26.80
CA THR A 288 -3.97 5.47 -25.75
C THR A 288 -2.59 5.78 -26.30
N ARG A 289 -1.89 6.69 -25.62
CA ARG A 289 -0.56 7.14 -26.04
C ARG A 289 0.53 6.12 -25.72
N TYR A 290 0.36 5.38 -24.64
CA TYR A 290 1.32 4.41 -24.12
C TYR A 290 0.64 3.04 -24.00
N PRO A 291 1.42 1.94 -24.00
CA PRO A 291 0.91 0.64 -23.63
C PRO A 291 0.37 0.63 -22.20
N THR A 292 -0.60 -0.23 -21.95
CA THR A 292 -1.02 -0.60 -20.61
C THR A 292 -0.10 -1.70 -20.08
N MET A 293 -0.02 -1.84 -18.75
CA MET A 293 0.78 -2.86 -18.10
C MET A 293 0.39 -4.27 -18.52
N TYR A 294 -0.91 -4.55 -18.57
CA TYR A 294 -1.48 -5.77 -19.14
C TYR A 294 -2.21 -5.48 -20.44
N ALA A 295 -2.21 -6.45 -21.36
CA ALA A 295 -3.00 -6.36 -22.56
C ALA A 295 -4.47 -6.18 -22.20
N ALA A 296 -5.08 -5.12 -22.72
CA ALA A 296 -6.48 -4.84 -22.48
C ALA A 296 -7.36 -5.94 -23.07
N THR A 297 -8.34 -6.40 -22.31
CA THR A 297 -9.35 -7.36 -22.70
C THR A 297 -10.74 -6.82 -22.43
N ASP A 298 -11.73 -7.23 -23.21
CA ASP A 298 -13.14 -6.88 -22.98
C ASP A 298 -13.65 -7.33 -21.60
N LYS A 299 -13.12 -8.41 -21.09
CA LYS A 299 -13.54 -9.01 -19.83
C LYS A 299 -13.10 -8.22 -18.59
N TRP A 300 -11.92 -7.59 -18.66
CA TRP A 300 -11.25 -7.00 -17.49
C TRP A 300 -10.90 -5.52 -17.66
N THR A 301 -11.36 -4.90 -18.75
CA THR A 301 -11.12 -3.48 -18.98
C THR A 301 -12.26 -2.64 -18.42
N SER A 302 -11.92 -1.75 -17.50
CA SER A 302 -12.82 -0.73 -16.98
C SER A 302 -12.01 0.48 -16.52
N PHE A 303 -12.46 1.68 -16.89
CA PHE A 303 -11.70 2.90 -16.60
C PHE A 303 -12.63 4.09 -16.36
N VAL A 304 -12.05 5.13 -15.76
CA VAL A 304 -12.59 6.47 -15.66
C VAL A 304 -11.77 7.37 -16.59
N ALA A 305 -12.42 8.15 -17.45
CA ALA A 305 -11.74 9.22 -18.16
C ALA A 305 -11.56 10.41 -17.20
N GLN A 306 -10.35 10.89 -17.03
CA GLN A 306 -9.98 11.93 -16.07
C GLN A 306 -9.27 13.10 -16.73
N ASN A 307 -9.33 14.28 -16.10
CA ASN A 307 -8.77 15.53 -16.60
C ASN A 307 -9.30 15.87 -18.00
N VAL A 308 -10.62 15.79 -18.15
CA VAL A 308 -11.35 16.09 -19.39
C VAL A 308 -12.31 17.24 -19.11
N LEU A 309 -12.09 18.40 -19.73
CA LEU A 309 -12.85 19.61 -19.44
C LEU A 309 -14.35 19.47 -19.80
N SER A 310 -14.70 18.71 -20.83
CA SER A 310 -16.11 18.46 -21.17
C SER A 310 -16.85 17.60 -20.16
N GLU A 311 -16.12 16.97 -19.23
CA GLU A 311 -16.63 16.16 -18.15
C GLU A 311 -16.64 16.91 -16.79
N LEU A 312 -16.35 18.20 -16.78
CA LEU A 312 -16.51 19.06 -15.61
C LEU A 312 -17.98 19.34 -15.39
N ASP A 313 -18.72 18.43 -14.78
CA ASP A 313 -20.17 18.51 -14.67
C ASP A 313 -20.76 18.16 -13.30
N ALA A 314 -19.90 17.91 -12.29
CA ALA A 314 -20.29 17.64 -10.92
C ALA A 314 -19.61 18.58 -9.89
N GLU A 315 -20.27 18.79 -8.75
CA GLU A 315 -19.68 19.55 -7.64
C GLU A 315 -18.41 18.88 -7.12
N GLY A 316 -17.37 19.65 -6.81
CA GLY A 316 -16.07 19.17 -6.37
C GLY A 316 -15.14 18.79 -7.49
N GLU A 317 -15.55 18.94 -8.75
CA GLU A 317 -14.66 18.67 -9.88
C GLU A 317 -13.85 19.90 -10.30
N TYR A 318 -12.62 19.62 -10.73
CA TYR A 318 -11.74 20.62 -11.29
C TYR A 318 -10.97 20.13 -12.51
N TYR A 319 -10.52 21.07 -13.34
CA TYR A 319 -9.68 20.84 -14.50
C TYR A 319 -8.64 21.95 -14.60
N ILE A 320 -7.39 21.61 -14.95
CA ILE A 320 -6.36 22.61 -15.20
C ILE A 320 -5.99 22.56 -16.70
N ASP A 321 -6.31 23.62 -17.42
CA ASP A 321 -5.91 23.81 -18.82
C ASP A 321 -4.44 24.21 -18.88
N ARG A 322 -3.58 23.27 -19.20
CA ARG A 322 -2.14 23.43 -19.30
C ARG A 322 -1.68 23.76 -20.72
N TRP A 323 -2.62 23.81 -21.68
CA TRP A 323 -2.27 23.75 -23.08
C TRP A 323 -2.39 25.10 -23.81
N ASN A 324 -3.46 25.80 -23.62
CA ASN A 324 -3.74 27.02 -24.39
C ASN A 324 -3.01 28.29 -23.85
N GLY A 325 -1.80 28.12 -23.35
CA GLY A 325 -0.92 29.21 -22.95
C GLY A 325 -1.29 29.86 -21.63
N GLY A 326 -2.06 29.16 -20.79
CA GLY A 326 -2.65 29.84 -19.70
C GLY A 326 -2.68 29.20 -18.35
N ASP A 327 -2.25 27.99 -18.14
CA ASP A 327 -2.38 27.35 -16.83
C ASP A 327 -3.62 27.86 -16.06
N THR A 328 -4.79 27.55 -16.63
CA THR A 328 -6.08 28.01 -16.12
C THR A 328 -6.79 26.90 -15.37
N LEU A 329 -7.14 27.15 -14.12
CA LEU A 329 -7.99 26.28 -13.34
C LEU A 329 -9.47 26.56 -13.65
N TYR A 330 -10.21 25.51 -14.03
CA TYR A 330 -11.68 25.47 -14.06
C TYR A 330 -12.14 24.66 -12.88
N TYR A 331 -13.11 25.16 -12.14
CA TYR A 331 -13.55 24.54 -10.89
C TYR A 331 -15.06 24.67 -10.68
N TYR A 332 -15.74 23.57 -10.40
CA TYR A 332 -17.12 23.53 -9.94
C TYR A 332 -17.13 23.28 -8.41
N PRO A 333 -17.12 24.34 -7.58
CA PRO A 333 -16.97 24.19 -6.14
C PRO A 333 -18.21 23.54 -5.50
N PRO A 334 -18.05 22.77 -4.40
CA PRO A 334 -19.14 22.25 -3.61
C PRO A 334 -20.10 23.38 -3.17
N GLY A 335 -21.40 23.18 -3.39
CA GLY A 335 -22.42 24.23 -3.16
C GLY A 335 -22.43 25.36 -4.18
N GLY A 336 -21.71 25.22 -5.32
CA GLY A 336 -21.71 26.17 -6.44
C GLY A 336 -21.11 27.55 -6.11
N THR A 337 -20.30 27.68 -5.05
CA THR A 337 -19.67 28.96 -4.67
C THR A 337 -18.28 28.78 -4.10
N VAL A 338 -17.40 29.75 -4.36
CA VAL A 338 -16.06 29.85 -3.79
C VAL A 338 -16.04 30.74 -2.53
N GLU A 339 -17.13 31.46 -2.26
CA GLU A 339 -17.21 32.39 -1.13
C GLU A 339 -17.11 31.63 0.21
N GLY A 340 -16.28 32.13 1.12
CA GLY A 340 -16.07 31.58 2.45
C GLY A 340 -15.28 30.29 2.49
N LYS A 341 -14.79 29.78 1.35
CA LYS A 341 -14.01 28.55 1.28
C LYS A 341 -12.53 28.81 1.34
N ARG A 342 -11.79 27.89 1.95
CA ARG A 342 -10.32 27.84 1.88
C ARG A 342 -9.93 26.97 0.70
N ILE A 343 -9.51 27.59 -0.39
CA ILE A 343 -9.12 26.88 -1.61
C ILE A 343 -7.63 26.98 -1.76
N SER A 344 -6.97 25.86 -2.03
CA SER A 344 -5.54 25.78 -2.23
C SER A 344 -5.18 24.74 -3.26
N LEU A 345 -3.99 24.89 -3.84
CA LEU A 345 -3.39 23.92 -4.77
C LEU A 345 -2.09 23.40 -4.18
N THR A 346 -1.84 22.11 -4.21
CA THR A 346 -0.55 21.55 -3.80
C THR A 346 0.56 22.15 -4.67
N SER A 347 1.59 22.68 -4.05
CA SER A 347 2.71 23.34 -4.74
C SER A 347 4.09 22.85 -4.26
N PHE A 348 4.10 21.89 -3.36
CA PHE A 348 5.28 21.23 -2.83
C PHE A 348 5.32 19.78 -3.30
N ASP A 349 6.48 19.29 -3.73
CA ASP A 349 6.66 17.99 -4.38
C ASP A 349 7.70 17.10 -3.67
N ALA A 350 8.07 17.43 -2.44
CA ALA A 350 9.07 16.74 -1.65
C ALA A 350 8.57 16.45 -0.23
N PRO A 351 9.29 15.64 0.57
CA PRO A 351 8.94 15.42 1.97
C PRO A 351 9.03 16.71 2.81
N PHE A 352 8.09 16.87 3.76
CA PHE A 352 8.18 17.99 4.72
C PHE A 352 9.43 17.87 5.58
N PHE A 353 9.76 16.65 6.01
CA PHE A 353 10.94 16.32 6.78
C PHE A 353 11.66 15.13 6.19
N THR A 354 12.98 15.22 6.12
CA THR A 354 13.86 14.08 5.87
C THR A 354 14.76 13.86 7.09
N LEU A 355 14.74 12.64 7.62
CA LEU A 355 15.59 12.19 8.71
C LEU A 355 16.64 11.26 8.13
N GLU A 356 17.88 11.71 7.95
CA GLU A 356 18.91 10.94 7.26
C GLU A 356 20.17 10.76 8.13
N ASN A 357 20.59 9.51 8.36
CA ASN A 357 21.76 9.19 9.18
C ASN A 357 21.69 9.85 10.58
N VAL A 358 20.52 9.84 11.21
CA VAL A 358 20.27 10.42 12.54
C VAL A 358 19.76 9.36 13.51
N LYS A 359 19.93 9.61 14.81
CA LYS A 359 19.50 8.73 15.90
C LYS A 359 18.61 9.46 16.90
N GLY A 360 17.54 8.78 17.34
CA GLY A 360 16.69 9.29 18.41
C GLY A 360 16.02 10.63 18.14
N VAL A 361 15.71 10.94 16.91
CA VAL A 361 14.94 12.14 16.53
C VAL A 361 13.46 11.84 16.67
N THR A 362 12.70 12.79 17.23
CA THR A 362 11.24 12.70 17.33
C THR A 362 10.57 13.88 16.65
N LEU A 363 9.62 13.61 15.76
CA LEU A 363 8.63 14.59 15.30
C LEU A 363 7.34 14.37 16.09
N LYS A 364 6.80 15.42 16.74
CA LYS A 364 5.67 15.24 17.65
C LYS A 364 4.57 16.30 17.52
N GLY A 365 3.32 15.83 17.34
CA GLY A 365 2.11 16.65 17.40
C GLY A 365 2.04 17.71 16.30
N LEU A 366 2.56 17.41 15.12
CA LEU A 366 2.57 18.31 13.95
C LEU A 366 1.50 17.90 12.95
N ARG A 367 0.95 18.86 12.24
CA ARG A 367 0.10 18.65 11.07
C ARG A 367 0.90 18.93 9.80
N LEU A 368 0.91 17.98 8.86
CA LEU A 368 1.57 18.08 7.56
C LEU A 368 0.49 17.99 6.48
N ASN A 369 0.32 19.05 5.70
CA ASN A 369 -0.82 19.18 4.80
C ASN A 369 -0.37 19.60 3.39
N GLY A 370 -0.61 18.71 2.42
CA GLY A 370 -0.48 19.01 0.99
C GLY A 370 0.95 18.92 0.45
N THR A 371 1.31 17.74 -0.07
CA THR A 371 2.49 17.54 -0.94
C THR A 371 2.17 16.54 -2.02
N THR A 372 2.70 16.75 -3.22
CA THR A 372 2.60 15.73 -4.29
C THR A 372 3.64 14.62 -4.14
N GLY A 373 4.59 14.77 -3.20
CA GLY A 373 5.57 13.76 -2.80
C GLY A 373 5.14 12.96 -1.58
N THR A 374 6.13 12.43 -0.86
CA THR A 374 5.98 11.71 0.42
C THR A 374 5.90 12.70 1.59
N GLY A 375 5.13 12.38 2.64
CA GLY A 375 4.99 13.27 3.79
C GLY A 375 6.27 13.39 4.62
N VAL A 376 6.80 12.29 5.16
CA VAL A 376 8.05 12.21 5.94
C VAL A 376 8.92 11.07 5.42
N HIS A 377 10.22 11.31 5.27
CA HIS A 377 11.15 10.30 4.78
C HIS A 377 12.30 10.05 5.78
N LEU A 378 12.49 8.79 6.17
CA LEU A 378 13.57 8.33 7.04
C LEU A 378 14.57 7.49 6.23
N LEU A 379 15.85 7.85 6.26
CA LEU A 379 16.92 7.19 5.53
C LEU A 379 18.09 6.87 6.47
N ASP A 380 18.44 5.60 6.60
CA ASP A 380 19.48 5.15 7.54
C ASP A 380 19.31 5.72 8.96
N ALA A 381 18.05 5.94 9.35
CA ALA A 381 17.70 6.52 10.63
C ALA A 381 17.57 5.41 11.69
N GLU A 382 17.94 5.73 12.93
CA GLU A 382 17.93 4.76 14.03
C GLU A 382 17.16 5.28 15.22
N SER A 383 16.20 4.49 15.72
CA SER A 383 15.41 4.81 16.92
C SER A 383 14.71 6.17 16.86
N CYS A 384 14.29 6.58 15.67
CA CYS A 384 13.52 7.80 15.44
C CYS A 384 12.02 7.53 15.62
N THR A 385 11.26 8.56 16.00
CA THR A 385 9.82 8.42 16.27
C THR A 385 9.01 9.51 15.60
N ILE A 386 7.96 9.12 14.89
CA ILE A 386 6.89 9.96 14.39
C ILE A 386 5.71 9.74 15.33
N ASP A 387 5.34 10.73 16.15
CA ASP A 387 4.41 10.59 17.28
C ASP A 387 3.30 11.64 17.23
N GLY A 388 2.06 11.19 17.07
CA GLY A 388 0.89 12.05 17.12
C GLY A 388 0.82 13.07 15.99
N LEU A 389 1.25 12.71 14.78
CA LEU A 389 1.12 13.56 13.61
C LEU A 389 -0.24 13.35 12.93
N GLU A 390 -0.76 14.45 12.35
CA GLU A 390 -1.80 14.40 11.33
C GLU A 390 -1.16 14.65 9.97
N ILE A 391 -1.18 13.65 9.08
CA ILE A 391 -0.60 13.75 7.73
C ILE A 391 -1.70 13.52 6.72
N LEU A 392 -1.94 14.53 5.86
CA LEU A 392 -3.06 14.49 4.91
C LEU A 392 -2.73 15.19 3.60
N ASN A 393 -3.55 14.88 2.58
CA ASN A 393 -3.41 15.42 1.22
C ASN A 393 -1.99 15.20 0.67
N VAL A 394 -1.50 13.99 0.85
CA VAL A 394 -0.18 13.55 0.39
C VAL A 394 -0.37 12.61 -0.79
N SER A 395 0.22 12.93 -1.95
CA SER A 395 -0.04 12.14 -3.16
C SER A 395 0.77 10.84 -3.24
N MET A 396 1.80 10.68 -2.43
CA MET A 396 2.56 9.43 -2.25
C MET A 396 2.30 8.83 -0.86
N ASP A 397 3.27 8.16 -0.26
CA ASP A 397 3.13 7.59 1.08
C ASP A 397 3.20 8.66 2.17
N ALA A 398 2.41 8.52 3.23
CA ALA A 398 2.46 9.47 4.35
C ALA A 398 3.83 9.44 5.05
N VAL A 399 4.38 8.25 5.30
CA VAL A 399 5.71 8.06 5.88
C VAL A 399 6.46 6.96 5.13
N ALA A 400 7.69 7.23 4.72
CA ALA A 400 8.59 6.22 4.16
C ALA A 400 9.80 6.01 5.08
N ILE A 401 10.07 4.77 5.47
CA ILE A 401 11.27 4.34 6.19
C ILE A 401 12.11 3.49 5.24
N GLY A 402 13.20 4.06 4.73
CA GLY A 402 14.02 3.48 3.67
C GLY A 402 13.54 3.86 2.28
N GLU A 403 14.09 3.21 1.28
CA GLU A 403 13.81 3.43 -0.14
C GLU A 403 13.39 2.12 -0.79
N ALA A 404 12.40 2.19 -1.67
CA ALA A 404 12.20 1.20 -2.71
C ALA A 404 13.12 1.55 -3.88
N ASN A 405 13.95 0.61 -4.32
CA ASN A 405 14.80 0.84 -5.48
C ASN A 405 13.96 0.98 -6.76
N ASP A 406 14.54 1.67 -7.73
CA ASP A 406 13.93 2.06 -9.02
C ASP A 406 13.46 0.91 -9.93
N ALA A 407 13.54 -0.32 -9.50
CA ALA A 407 13.15 -1.45 -10.31
C ALA A 407 11.63 -1.49 -10.46
N ILE A 408 11.16 -1.20 -11.65
CA ILE A 408 9.83 -1.55 -12.13
C ILE A 408 9.86 -3.06 -12.34
N THR A 409 9.58 -3.79 -11.30
CA THR A 409 9.56 -5.22 -11.36
C THR A 409 8.32 -5.72 -10.66
N ALA A 410 7.92 -6.91 -11.00
CA ALA A 410 6.80 -7.57 -10.36
C ALA A 410 6.90 -7.43 -8.84
N ILE A 411 5.77 -7.42 -8.16
CA ILE A 411 5.58 -7.27 -6.71
C ILE A 411 6.63 -8.00 -5.85
N ALA A 412 7.30 -9.03 -6.38
CA ALA A 412 8.30 -9.84 -5.71
C ALA A 412 9.73 -9.28 -5.73
N GLU A 413 9.98 -8.19 -6.42
CA GLU A 413 11.35 -7.72 -6.68
C GLU A 413 11.63 -6.30 -6.17
N TYR A 414 10.81 -5.80 -5.23
CA TYR A 414 11.13 -4.53 -4.58
C TYR A 414 12.41 -4.68 -3.77
N ARG A 415 13.48 -4.12 -4.31
CA ARG A 415 14.70 -3.92 -3.55
C ARG A 415 14.48 -2.77 -2.60
N THR A 416 14.73 -3.01 -1.35
CA THR A 416 14.65 -1.99 -0.34
C THR A 416 16.03 -1.72 0.23
N SER A 417 16.29 -0.50 0.57
CA SER A 417 17.56 -0.08 1.16
C SER A 417 17.37 1.05 2.15
N ARG A 418 18.39 1.34 2.90
CA ARG A 418 18.48 2.52 3.75
C ARG A 418 17.40 2.63 4.84
N GLY A 419 16.79 1.51 5.25
CA GLY A 419 15.72 1.53 6.25
C GLY A 419 16.18 1.90 7.65
N GLY A 420 17.44 1.63 7.96
CA GLY A 420 17.92 1.78 9.34
C GLY A 420 17.25 0.79 10.29
N HIS A 421 17.13 1.16 11.58
CA HIS A 421 16.62 0.25 12.60
C HIS A 421 15.76 0.95 13.67
N ARG A 422 14.78 0.22 14.23
CA ARG A 422 14.02 0.61 15.43
C ARG A 422 13.29 1.96 15.32
N ASN A 423 12.89 2.35 14.10
CA ASN A 423 12.08 3.55 13.91
C ASN A 423 10.60 3.25 14.22
N ARG A 424 9.86 4.26 14.65
CA ARG A 424 8.46 4.09 15.07
C ARG A 424 7.55 5.16 14.45
N VAL A 425 6.37 4.74 14.03
CA VAL A 425 5.26 5.64 13.66
C VAL A 425 4.10 5.31 14.58
N VAL A 426 3.73 6.25 15.44
CA VAL A 426 2.80 5.98 16.54
C VAL A 426 1.79 7.11 16.73
N ASN A 427 0.59 6.75 17.21
CA ASN A 427 -0.47 7.69 17.64
C ASN A 427 -0.85 8.73 16.57
N SER A 428 -0.67 8.42 15.30
CA SER A 428 -0.82 9.36 14.19
C SER A 428 -2.10 9.08 13.40
N THR A 429 -2.63 10.13 12.76
CA THR A 429 -3.74 10.02 11.82
C THR A 429 -3.21 10.31 10.42
N LEU A 430 -3.29 9.33 9.54
CA LEU A 430 -2.78 9.37 8.17
C LEU A 430 -3.96 9.17 7.23
N HIS A 431 -4.31 10.20 6.45
CA HIS A 431 -5.52 10.14 5.64
C HIS A 431 -5.47 11.02 4.39
N ASP A 432 -6.42 10.81 3.49
CA ASP A 432 -6.45 11.49 2.18
C ASP A 432 -5.14 11.31 1.43
N LEU A 433 -4.71 10.05 1.28
CA LEU A 433 -3.43 9.69 0.68
C LEU A 433 -3.63 9.18 -0.76
N GLY A 434 -2.89 9.75 -1.68
CA GLY A 434 -2.83 9.25 -3.06
C GLY A 434 -2.13 7.89 -3.13
N GLY A 435 -1.07 7.72 -2.35
CA GLY A 435 -0.34 6.47 -2.13
C GLY A 435 -0.73 5.74 -0.86
N GLY A 436 0.25 5.17 -0.16
CA GLY A 436 0.04 4.37 1.04
C GLY A 436 0.21 5.10 2.36
N GLY A 437 0.06 4.37 3.45
CA GLY A 437 0.28 4.89 4.80
C GLY A 437 1.77 4.91 5.18
N VAL A 438 2.32 3.77 5.59
CA VAL A 438 3.69 3.67 6.09
C VAL A 438 4.47 2.60 5.32
N PHE A 439 5.45 3.03 4.56
CA PHE A 439 6.43 2.15 3.94
C PHE A 439 7.54 1.85 4.95
N THR A 440 7.82 0.57 5.23
CA THR A 440 8.93 0.16 6.08
C THR A 440 9.86 -0.79 5.35
N ALA A 441 11.12 -0.40 5.22
CA ALA A 441 12.20 -1.26 4.80
C ALA A 441 13.20 -1.38 5.95
N GLY A 442 13.61 -2.59 6.29
CA GLY A 442 14.60 -2.77 7.36
C GLY A 442 14.84 -4.21 7.70
N GLY A 443 16.05 -4.48 8.13
CA GLY A 443 16.54 -5.83 8.35
C GLY A 443 17.16 -6.44 7.09
N ASP A 444 17.95 -7.48 7.28
CA ASP A 444 18.68 -8.17 6.22
C ASP A 444 18.29 -9.65 6.19
N ARG A 445 17.76 -10.12 5.09
CA ARG A 445 17.23 -11.49 4.97
C ARG A 445 18.34 -12.55 4.91
N ASP A 446 19.52 -12.23 4.39
CA ASP A 446 20.62 -13.19 4.36
C ASP A 446 21.20 -13.45 5.76
N SER A 447 21.31 -12.43 6.57
CA SER A 447 21.77 -12.54 7.96
C SER A 447 20.66 -12.81 8.97
N LEU A 448 19.42 -12.51 8.64
CA LEU A 448 18.25 -12.41 9.50
C LEU A 448 18.40 -11.33 10.60
N GLU A 449 19.21 -10.31 10.34
CA GLU A 449 19.25 -9.11 11.17
C GLU A 449 17.91 -8.37 11.07
N ARG A 450 17.36 -8.01 12.24
CA ARG A 450 16.01 -7.40 12.31
C ARG A 450 16.07 -5.88 12.13
N GLY A 451 15.10 -5.34 11.38
CA GLY A 451 14.86 -3.90 11.28
C GLY A 451 14.19 -3.33 12.53
N ASP A 452 13.32 -4.12 13.15
CA ASP A 452 12.57 -3.79 14.37
C ASP A 452 11.81 -2.44 14.26
N HIS A 453 11.31 -2.11 13.08
CA HIS A 453 10.41 -0.97 12.92
C HIS A 453 9.03 -1.29 13.49
N VAL A 454 8.37 -0.27 14.07
CA VAL A 454 7.05 -0.43 14.68
C VAL A 454 6.09 0.65 14.18
N VAL A 455 4.96 0.21 13.63
CA VAL A 455 3.82 1.06 13.25
C VAL A 455 2.66 0.67 14.16
N GLU A 456 2.31 1.53 15.12
CA GLU A 456 1.31 1.16 16.13
C GLU A 456 0.44 2.34 16.59
N HIS A 457 -0.81 2.03 16.97
CA HIS A 457 -1.77 3.01 17.48
C HIS A 457 -2.05 4.16 16.49
N ASN A 458 -2.08 3.87 15.18
CA ASN A 458 -2.43 4.87 14.18
C ASN A 458 -3.83 4.64 13.64
N GLU A 459 -4.42 5.71 13.11
CA GLU A 459 -5.60 5.67 12.26
C GLU A 459 -5.18 5.96 10.82
N ILE A 460 -5.46 5.03 9.89
CA ILE A 460 -5.04 5.13 8.48
C ILE A 460 -6.24 4.86 7.60
N TYR A 461 -6.69 5.86 6.84
CA TYR A 461 -7.89 5.73 6.00
C TYR A 461 -7.81 6.63 4.76
N ASP A 462 -8.72 6.41 3.80
CA ASP A 462 -8.75 7.13 2.52
C ASP A 462 -7.37 7.16 1.85
N PHE A 463 -6.75 6.00 1.72
CA PHE A 463 -5.46 5.81 1.05
C PHE A 463 -5.61 5.05 -0.28
N SER A 464 -4.52 4.91 -1.06
CA SER A 464 -4.55 4.33 -2.41
C SER A 464 -5.48 5.04 -3.39
N LYS A 465 -5.65 6.36 -3.26
CA LYS A 465 -6.60 7.13 -4.07
C LYS A 465 -6.11 7.37 -5.50
N LEU A 466 -4.80 7.54 -5.68
CA LEU A 466 -4.18 7.83 -6.97
C LEU A 466 -3.47 6.61 -7.57
N ALA A 467 -2.98 5.71 -6.75
CA ALA A 467 -2.36 4.46 -7.17
C ALA A 467 -2.82 3.32 -6.28
N THR A 468 -3.16 2.18 -6.86
CA THR A 468 -3.35 0.93 -6.13
C THR A 468 -2.01 0.22 -5.89
N TYR A 469 -1.97 -0.83 -5.09
CA TYR A 469 -0.74 -1.45 -4.57
C TYR A 469 0.08 -0.52 -3.67
N THR A 470 -0.59 0.40 -3.01
CA THR A 470 0.00 1.33 -2.04
C THR A 470 -0.70 1.12 -0.69
N PRO A 471 -0.35 0.06 0.05
CA PRO A 471 -1.04 -0.33 1.28
C PRO A 471 -0.87 0.67 2.44
N ALA A 472 -1.72 0.55 3.46
CA ALA A 472 -1.54 1.28 4.72
C ALA A 472 -0.22 0.92 5.42
N GLY A 473 0.26 -0.32 5.24
CA GLY A 473 1.53 -0.79 5.76
C GLY A 473 2.27 -1.70 4.77
N TYR A 474 3.47 -1.30 4.37
CA TYR A 474 4.42 -2.17 3.70
C TYR A 474 5.40 -2.72 4.74
N LEU A 475 5.59 -4.02 4.80
CA LEU A 475 6.53 -4.68 5.71
C LEU A 475 7.59 -5.42 4.89
N TYR A 476 8.74 -4.80 4.68
CA TYR A 476 9.85 -5.38 3.93
C TYR A 476 11.06 -5.66 4.80
N GLY A 477 11.75 -6.77 4.54
CA GLY A 477 12.97 -7.15 5.24
C GLY A 477 12.73 -8.15 6.36
N VAL A 478 13.13 -7.84 7.59
CA VAL A 478 13.06 -8.78 8.72
C VAL A 478 12.57 -8.08 10.00
N GLY A 479 11.56 -8.66 10.64
CA GLY A 479 11.19 -8.35 12.01
C GLY A 479 10.48 -7.01 12.23
N ASN A 480 9.76 -6.49 11.25
CA ASN A 480 8.98 -5.27 11.38
C ASN A 480 7.57 -5.56 11.88
N THR A 481 6.97 -4.64 12.61
CA THR A 481 5.69 -4.81 13.32
C THR A 481 4.67 -3.76 12.92
N PHE A 482 3.43 -4.21 12.64
CA PHE A 482 2.26 -3.36 12.42
C PHE A 482 1.14 -3.79 13.36
N ARG A 483 0.82 -2.99 14.39
CA ARG A 483 -0.13 -3.41 15.41
C ARG A 483 -0.95 -2.27 16.03
N TYR A 484 -2.11 -2.63 16.58
CA TYR A 484 -3.05 -1.69 17.23
C TYR A 484 -3.49 -0.53 16.31
N ASN A 485 -3.44 -0.70 14.99
CA ASN A 485 -3.86 0.33 14.05
C ASN A 485 -5.32 0.13 13.65
N ASN A 486 -6.04 1.23 13.44
CA ASN A 486 -7.34 1.27 12.80
C ASN A 486 -7.13 1.62 11.32
N VAL A 487 -7.42 0.67 10.43
CA VAL A 487 -7.21 0.82 8.98
C VAL A 487 -8.53 0.61 8.26
N HIS A 488 -8.99 1.61 7.52
CA HIS A 488 -10.31 1.53 6.90
C HIS A 488 -10.47 2.38 5.63
N ASP A 489 -11.55 2.11 4.90
CA ASP A 489 -12.02 2.87 3.75
C ASP A 489 -10.93 3.07 2.67
N ALA A 490 -10.55 1.96 2.01
CA ALA A 490 -9.60 2.02 0.91
C ALA A 490 -9.95 1.05 -0.24
N PRO A 491 -9.60 1.42 -1.49
CA PRO A 491 -9.94 0.63 -2.66
C PRO A 491 -9.13 -0.67 -2.80
N HIS A 492 -7.97 -0.77 -2.16
CA HIS A 492 -7.00 -1.84 -2.34
C HIS A 492 -6.54 -2.46 -1.00
N MET A 493 -5.45 -3.23 -1.01
CA MET A 493 -4.91 -3.94 0.16
C MET A 493 -4.50 -2.99 1.29
N ALA A 494 -4.59 -3.47 2.54
CA ALA A 494 -4.10 -2.75 3.71
C ALA A 494 -2.65 -3.06 4.04
N ILE A 495 -2.24 -4.31 3.93
CA ILE A 495 -0.88 -4.75 4.32
C ILE A 495 -0.26 -5.56 3.20
N GLN A 496 1.00 -5.28 2.90
CA GLN A 496 1.86 -6.12 2.07
C GLN A 496 3.05 -6.62 2.90
N ILE A 497 3.23 -7.94 2.94
CA ILE A 497 4.33 -8.59 3.65
C ILE A 497 5.31 -9.15 2.64
N MET A 498 6.58 -8.74 2.73
CA MET A 498 7.67 -9.21 1.87
C MET A 498 8.94 -9.40 2.69
N GLY A 499 8.97 -10.48 3.46
CA GLY A 499 10.10 -10.78 4.32
C GLY A 499 9.79 -11.77 5.42
N ASN A 500 10.57 -11.73 6.48
CA ASN A 500 10.60 -12.71 7.53
C ASN A 500 10.30 -12.09 8.91
N ASP A 501 9.77 -12.90 9.82
CA ASP A 501 9.54 -12.52 11.22
C ASP A 501 8.70 -11.24 11.41
N MET A 502 7.80 -10.96 10.46
CA MET A 502 6.88 -9.82 10.54
C MET A 502 5.74 -10.11 11.51
N GLU A 503 5.24 -9.08 12.15
CA GLU A 503 4.07 -9.15 13.01
C GLU A 503 2.99 -8.18 12.55
N VAL A 504 1.78 -8.70 12.28
CA VAL A 504 0.57 -7.92 12.03
C VAL A 504 -0.46 -8.34 13.06
N SER A 505 -0.63 -7.53 14.12
CA SER A 505 -1.43 -7.96 15.26
C SER A 505 -2.29 -6.86 15.87
N HIS A 506 -3.44 -7.25 16.45
CA HIS A 506 -4.34 -6.33 17.17
C HIS A 506 -4.81 -5.14 16.32
N ASN A 507 -4.95 -5.31 15.00
CA ASN A 507 -5.44 -4.27 14.12
C ASN A 507 -6.94 -4.46 13.83
N ARG A 508 -7.59 -3.36 13.46
CA ARG A 508 -8.91 -3.35 12.86
C ARG A 508 -8.77 -3.00 11.38
N PHE A 509 -9.23 -3.89 10.52
CA PHE A 509 -9.29 -3.73 9.07
C PHE A 509 -10.76 -3.72 8.64
N GLU A 510 -11.25 -2.60 8.08
CA GLU A 510 -12.67 -2.43 7.76
C GLU A 510 -12.87 -1.69 6.42
N ASN A 511 -13.83 -2.13 5.61
CA ASN A 511 -14.17 -1.52 4.31
C ASN A 511 -12.96 -1.42 3.37
N LEU A 512 -12.26 -2.51 3.16
CA LEU A 512 -11.03 -2.56 2.36
C LEU A 512 -11.19 -3.42 1.11
N VAL A 513 -10.30 -3.22 0.13
CA VAL A 513 -10.32 -3.94 -1.17
C VAL A 513 -11.64 -3.72 -1.91
N THR A 514 -12.16 -2.50 -1.90
CA THR A 514 -13.50 -2.20 -2.41
C THR A 514 -13.59 -2.14 -3.94
N HIS A 515 -12.48 -1.92 -4.64
CA HIS A 515 -12.45 -1.71 -6.10
C HIS A 515 -11.77 -2.82 -6.89
N ALA A 516 -10.82 -3.52 -6.32
CA ALA A 516 -10.10 -4.59 -7.00
C ALA A 516 -10.80 -5.95 -6.81
N SER A 517 -10.44 -6.92 -7.63
CA SER A 517 -10.66 -8.34 -7.37
C SER A 517 -9.33 -9.08 -7.47
N ASP A 518 -9.27 -10.31 -6.96
CA ASP A 518 -8.02 -11.06 -6.87
C ASP A 518 -6.99 -10.37 -5.97
N GLN A 519 -7.47 -9.87 -4.83
CA GLN A 519 -6.70 -9.11 -3.84
C GLN A 519 -7.02 -9.57 -2.41
N GLY A 520 -6.09 -9.30 -1.50
CA GLY A 520 -6.26 -9.53 -0.07
C GLY A 520 -6.16 -8.26 0.76
N VAL A 521 -6.85 -8.22 1.90
CA VAL A 521 -6.59 -7.16 2.90
C VAL A 521 -5.15 -7.24 3.38
N ILE A 522 -4.68 -8.45 3.69
CA ILE A 522 -3.25 -8.74 3.87
C ILE A 522 -2.81 -9.60 2.69
N TYR A 523 -1.83 -9.12 1.96
CA TYR A 523 -1.21 -9.81 0.84
C TYR A 523 0.23 -10.18 1.15
N ALA A 524 0.60 -11.42 0.85
CA ALA A 524 1.96 -11.91 0.80
C ALA A 524 2.08 -12.94 -0.32
N GLY A 525 3.18 -12.95 -1.05
CA GLY A 525 3.30 -13.88 -2.16
C GLY A 525 4.65 -13.91 -2.82
N ARG A 526 4.80 -14.87 -3.73
CA ARG A 526 5.87 -15.01 -4.71
C ARG A 526 7.24 -15.42 -4.18
N ASP A 527 7.34 -15.70 -2.88
CA ASP A 527 8.60 -16.16 -2.28
C ASP A 527 8.34 -17.25 -1.22
N TYR A 528 8.87 -18.43 -1.45
CA TYR A 528 8.75 -19.60 -0.58
C TYR A 528 9.53 -19.46 0.74
N THR A 529 10.37 -18.45 0.86
CA THR A 529 11.25 -18.25 2.00
C THR A 529 10.79 -17.17 2.96
N TYR A 530 9.60 -16.58 2.75
CA TYR A 530 8.99 -15.63 3.70
C TYR A 530 8.44 -16.38 4.91
N LEU A 531 9.29 -16.67 5.87
CA LEU A 531 8.95 -17.51 7.01
C LEU A 531 8.61 -16.72 8.27
N ASN A 532 7.80 -17.36 9.13
CA ASN A 532 7.51 -16.92 10.49
C ASN A 532 6.81 -15.55 10.56
N ASN A 533 6.01 -15.22 9.57
CA ASN A 533 5.18 -14.02 9.57
C ASN A 533 3.89 -14.29 10.37
N VAL A 534 3.63 -13.48 11.38
CA VAL A 534 2.52 -13.68 12.32
C VAL A 534 1.38 -12.71 12.04
N ILE A 535 0.18 -13.24 11.82
CA ILE A 535 -1.07 -12.47 11.71
C ILE A 535 -1.99 -12.90 12.85
N ALA A 536 -2.15 -12.04 13.87
CA ALA A 536 -2.85 -12.47 15.08
C ALA A 536 -3.71 -11.37 15.73
N TYR A 537 -4.82 -11.78 16.32
CA TYR A 537 -5.70 -10.89 17.09
C TYR A 537 -6.27 -9.71 16.27
N ASN A 538 -6.38 -9.84 14.94
CA ASN A 538 -6.94 -8.80 14.09
C ASN A 538 -8.44 -9.01 13.87
N LEU A 539 -9.16 -7.90 13.66
CA LEU A 539 -10.50 -7.88 13.10
C LEU A 539 -10.42 -7.58 11.61
N PHE A 540 -11.05 -8.41 10.79
CA PHE A 540 -11.32 -8.16 9.37
C PHE A 540 -12.83 -8.01 9.18
N ARG A 541 -13.30 -6.85 8.72
CA ARG A 541 -14.73 -6.61 8.50
C ARG A 541 -14.99 -5.96 7.15
N ASN A 542 -16.05 -6.39 6.48
CA ASN A 542 -16.44 -5.87 5.18
C ASN A 542 -15.28 -5.88 4.17
N VAL A 543 -14.70 -7.06 3.98
CA VAL A 543 -13.71 -7.27 2.93
C VAL A 543 -14.42 -7.28 1.59
N GLY A 544 -14.03 -6.40 0.72
CA GLY A 544 -14.53 -6.02 -0.58
C GLY A 544 -15.33 -7.01 -1.44
N PRO A 545 -15.61 -6.69 -2.71
CA PRO A 545 -16.54 -7.47 -3.51
C PRO A 545 -16.01 -8.89 -3.82
N LYS A 546 -16.88 -9.67 -4.47
CA LYS A 546 -16.58 -11.03 -4.91
C LYS A 546 -15.18 -11.18 -5.51
N GLY A 547 -14.43 -12.19 -5.08
CA GLY A 547 -13.08 -12.51 -5.57
C GLY A 547 -11.96 -12.01 -4.68
N ASN A 548 -12.28 -11.44 -3.51
CA ASN A 548 -11.27 -10.91 -2.58
C ASN A 548 -11.15 -11.75 -1.30
N GLN A 549 -9.99 -11.65 -0.68
CA GLN A 549 -9.54 -12.44 0.44
C GLN A 549 -9.26 -11.53 1.65
N ALA A 550 -9.49 -12.04 2.86
CA ALA A 550 -9.01 -11.34 4.05
C ALA A 550 -7.49 -11.53 4.20
N VAL A 551 -6.99 -12.76 4.08
CA VAL A 551 -5.55 -13.05 4.02
C VAL A 551 -5.25 -13.83 2.75
N TYR A 552 -4.41 -13.26 1.91
CA TYR A 552 -4.02 -13.82 0.62
C TYR A 552 -2.55 -14.27 0.63
N MET A 553 -2.36 -15.58 0.68
CA MET A 553 -1.06 -16.23 0.55
C MET A 553 -0.89 -16.68 -0.89
N ASP A 554 -0.41 -15.77 -1.73
CA ASP A 554 -0.35 -15.92 -3.17
C ASP A 554 0.96 -16.59 -3.64
N ASP A 555 0.95 -17.17 -4.82
CA ASP A 555 2.10 -17.65 -5.61
C ASP A 555 3.19 -18.35 -4.77
N GLY A 556 2.82 -19.35 -3.98
CA GLY A 556 3.79 -20.12 -3.20
C GLY A 556 4.18 -19.52 -1.85
N MET A 557 3.44 -18.52 -1.36
CA MET A 557 3.69 -17.95 -0.04
C MET A 557 3.70 -19.01 1.06
N SER A 558 4.73 -19.01 1.89
CA SER A 558 4.98 -20.05 2.88
C SER A 558 5.27 -19.48 4.27
N GLY A 559 5.09 -20.31 5.31
CA GLY A 559 5.49 -19.99 6.67
C GLY A 559 4.66 -18.93 7.38
N MET A 560 3.42 -18.70 6.97
CA MET A 560 2.50 -17.81 7.68
C MET A 560 1.95 -18.49 8.95
N VAL A 561 1.86 -17.73 10.04
CA VAL A 561 1.28 -18.15 11.32
C VAL A 561 0.08 -17.26 11.62
N ILE A 562 -1.14 -17.80 11.46
CA ILE A 562 -2.38 -17.02 11.48
C ILE A 562 -3.26 -17.51 12.64
N HIS A 563 -3.40 -16.72 13.70
CA HIS A 563 -4.14 -17.20 14.86
C HIS A 563 -4.94 -16.10 15.59
N HIS A 564 -6.03 -16.55 16.23
CA HIS A 564 -6.88 -15.68 17.06
C HIS A 564 -7.40 -14.44 16.32
N ASN A 565 -7.63 -14.52 15.00
CA ASN A 565 -8.24 -13.44 14.25
C ASN A 565 -9.76 -13.63 14.15
N PHE A 566 -10.48 -12.53 14.04
CA PHE A 566 -11.91 -12.51 13.77
C PHE A 566 -12.18 -11.97 12.36
N PHE A 567 -12.80 -12.80 11.53
CA PHE A 567 -13.20 -12.49 10.17
C PHE A 567 -14.72 -12.32 10.13
N ASP A 568 -15.23 -11.13 9.78
CA ASP A 568 -16.65 -10.76 9.76
C ASP A 568 -17.03 -10.20 8.38
N GLY A 569 -17.45 -11.09 7.50
CA GLY A 569 -17.85 -10.75 6.13
C GLY A 569 -16.68 -10.68 5.14
N ALA A 570 -16.45 -11.78 4.43
CA ALA A 570 -15.48 -11.88 3.34
C ALA A 570 -15.91 -12.98 2.35
N GLN A 571 -15.46 -12.92 1.10
CA GLN A 571 -15.63 -14.08 0.23
C GLN A 571 -14.68 -15.21 0.63
N HIS A 572 -13.38 -14.92 0.78
CA HIS A 572 -12.40 -15.88 1.28
C HIS A 572 -11.80 -15.35 2.59
N GLY A 573 -11.82 -16.17 3.63
CA GLY A 573 -11.12 -15.87 4.88
C GLY A 573 -9.61 -15.99 4.67
N LEU A 574 -9.17 -17.20 4.34
CA LEU A 574 -7.77 -17.52 4.07
C LEU A 574 -7.65 -18.13 2.67
N PHE A 575 -6.72 -17.62 1.89
CA PHE A 575 -6.43 -18.16 0.56
C PHE A 575 -4.99 -18.66 0.50
N TYR A 576 -4.84 -19.96 0.23
CA TYR A 576 -3.56 -20.64 0.12
C TYR A 576 -3.30 -20.97 -1.36
N GLN A 577 -2.23 -20.46 -1.92
CA GLN A 577 -1.87 -20.73 -3.31
C GLN A 577 -0.50 -21.40 -3.41
N SER A 578 -0.50 -22.72 -3.37
CA SER A 578 0.69 -23.56 -3.59
C SER A 578 1.89 -23.34 -2.66
N GLY A 579 1.73 -22.64 -1.55
CA GLY A 579 2.76 -22.49 -0.53
C GLY A 579 2.77 -23.64 0.48
N HIS A 580 3.78 -23.66 1.34
CA HIS A 580 3.92 -24.70 2.38
C HIS A 580 4.07 -24.11 3.77
N SER A 581 3.88 -24.95 4.80
CA SER A 581 4.09 -24.58 6.21
C SER A 581 3.29 -23.39 6.69
N ASN A 582 2.13 -23.12 6.10
CA ASN A 582 1.20 -22.10 6.55
C ASN A 582 0.28 -22.71 7.63
N VAL A 583 0.30 -22.13 8.82
CA VAL A 583 -0.45 -22.64 9.96
C VAL A 583 -1.48 -21.62 10.40
N ALA A 584 -2.76 -21.98 10.30
CA ALA A 584 -3.86 -21.21 10.86
C ALA A 584 -4.53 -21.96 11.99
N SER A 585 -4.74 -21.31 13.14
CA SER A 585 -5.40 -21.92 14.29
C SER A 585 -6.17 -20.91 15.13
N ASP A 586 -7.18 -21.41 15.84
CA ASP A 586 -7.90 -20.61 16.83
C ASP A 586 -8.50 -19.31 16.25
N ASN A 587 -8.93 -19.32 14.99
CA ASN A 587 -9.57 -18.18 14.34
C ASN A 587 -11.11 -18.31 14.40
N VAL A 588 -11.80 -17.18 14.33
CA VAL A 588 -13.27 -17.12 14.22
C VAL A 588 -13.67 -16.51 12.89
N PHE A 589 -14.53 -17.21 12.16
CA PHE A 589 -15.04 -16.79 10.85
C PHE A 589 -16.57 -16.64 10.94
N LYS A 590 -17.09 -15.47 10.59
CA LYS A 590 -18.52 -15.19 10.55
C LYS A 590 -18.89 -14.58 9.20
N ASP A 591 -19.95 -15.10 8.58
CA ASP A 591 -20.43 -14.64 7.27
C ASP A 591 -19.32 -14.65 6.18
N VAL A 592 -18.47 -15.67 6.19
CA VAL A 592 -17.38 -15.91 5.24
C VAL A 592 -17.78 -17.01 4.26
N THR A 593 -17.75 -16.73 2.96
CA THR A 593 -18.23 -17.71 1.96
C THR A 593 -17.32 -18.95 1.89
N TYR A 594 -16.00 -18.74 1.88
CA TYR A 594 -14.99 -19.80 1.90
C TYR A 594 -14.01 -19.51 3.03
N VAL A 595 -14.04 -20.32 4.08
CA VAL A 595 -13.18 -20.09 5.26
C VAL A 595 -11.72 -20.33 4.92
N GLY A 596 -11.39 -21.45 4.27
CA GLY A 596 -10.08 -21.74 3.71
C GLY A 596 -10.23 -22.10 2.24
N HIS A 597 -9.60 -21.38 1.36
CA HIS A 597 -9.49 -21.71 -0.05
C HIS A 597 -8.06 -22.12 -0.37
N ASP A 598 -7.90 -23.33 -0.83
CA ASP A 598 -6.62 -23.89 -1.24
C ASP A 598 -6.63 -24.13 -2.75
N LYS A 599 -5.74 -23.43 -3.42
CA LYS A 599 -5.56 -23.53 -4.86
C LYS A 599 -4.18 -24.08 -5.17
N LEU A 600 -4.17 -25.19 -5.87
CA LEU A 600 -2.95 -25.77 -6.39
C LEU A 600 -2.67 -25.25 -7.80
N TYR A 601 -1.44 -24.83 -8.07
CA TYR A 601 -1.02 -24.63 -9.44
C TYR A 601 -0.90 -25.96 -10.18
N HIS A 602 -1.43 -26.02 -11.38
CA HIS A 602 -1.35 -27.19 -12.26
C HIS A 602 -1.10 -26.77 -13.71
N GLU A 603 -0.46 -27.63 -14.48
CA GLU A 603 -0.40 -27.44 -15.93
C GLU A 603 -1.79 -27.58 -16.58
N SER A 604 -2.02 -26.77 -17.61
CA SER A 604 -3.17 -26.91 -18.49
C SER A 604 -3.18 -28.31 -19.13
N GLY A 605 -3.97 -29.22 -18.55
CA GLY A 605 -4.05 -30.62 -19.00
C GLY A 605 -4.23 -31.64 -17.88
N GLY A 606 -4.22 -31.24 -16.62
CA GLY A 606 -4.74 -32.01 -15.50
C GLY A 606 -3.96 -33.25 -15.09
N ARG A 607 -2.67 -33.35 -15.33
CA ARG A 607 -1.95 -34.60 -15.03
C ARG A 607 -0.98 -34.57 -13.86
N LEU A 608 -0.53 -33.42 -13.39
CA LEU A 608 0.40 -33.34 -12.25
C LEU A 608 0.21 -32.04 -11.48
N PRO A 609 0.26 -32.06 -10.16
CA PRO A 609 0.36 -30.83 -9.39
C PRO A 609 1.76 -30.24 -9.51
N VAL A 610 1.79 -28.99 -9.51
CA VAL A 610 2.79 -28.01 -9.11
C VAL A 610 4.20 -28.05 -9.69
N PRO A 611 5.05 -29.07 -9.67
CA PRO A 611 6.46 -28.85 -10.03
C PRO A 611 6.69 -28.56 -11.50
N ASN A 612 5.72 -28.85 -12.35
CA ASN A 612 5.76 -28.49 -13.76
C ASN A 612 4.95 -27.23 -14.09
N SER A 613 4.36 -26.57 -13.11
CA SER A 613 3.78 -25.26 -13.33
C SER A 613 4.89 -24.27 -13.63
N LYS A 614 4.87 -23.72 -14.83
CA LYS A 614 5.79 -22.66 -15.27
C LYS A 614 5.86 -21.51 -14.25
N VAL A 615 4.72 -21.15 -13.66
CA VAL A 615 4.64 -20.09 -12.66
C VAL A 615 5.43 -20.42 -11.41
N VAL A 616 5.28 -21.59 -10.83
CA VAL A 616 6.00 -21.98 -9.60
C VAL A 616 7.50 -22.06 -9.85
N VAL A 617 7.90 -22.65 -10.97
CA VAL A 617 9.33 -22.76 -11.35
C VAL A 617 9.91 -21.38 -11.63
N GLU A 618 9.19 -20.51 -12.33
CA GLU A 618 9.64 -19.13 -12.59
C GLU A 618 9.79 -18.33 -11.28
N ARG A 619 8.81 -18.43 -10.36
CA ARG A 619 8.88 -17.76 -9.06
C ARG A 619 10.06 -18.24 -8.21
N PHE A 620 10.25 -19.54 -8.16
CA PHE A 620 11.39 -20.12 -7.44
C PHE A 620 12.72 -19.70 -8.05
N ASN A 621 12.80 -19.62 -9.37
CA ASN A 621 14.01 -19.16 -10.05
C ASN A 621 14.29 -17.69 -9.83
N ASP A 622 13.26 -16.87 -9.82
CA ASP A 622 13.42 -15.44 -9.54
C ASP A 622 13.92 -15.24 -8.10
N MET A 623 13.41 -15.99 -7.16
CA MET A 623 13.89 -16.03 -5.78
C MET A 623 15.38 -16.45 -5.70
N LEU A 624 15.77 -17.45 -6.48
CA LEU A 624 17.16 -17.98 -6.46
C LEU A 624 18.16 -17.08 -7.19
N LYS A 625 17.72 -16.27 -8.15
CA LYS A 625 18.59 -15.34 -8.90
C LYS A 625 18.99 -14.11 -8.07
N ALA A 626 18.38 -13.89 -6.95
CA ALA A 626 18.59 -12.71 -6.14
C ALA A 626 19.96 -12.72 -5.43
N GLY A 627 21.03 -12.58 -6.17
CA GLY A 627 22.32 -12.13 -5.64
C GLY A 627 22.41 -10.62 -5.47
N ASP A 628 21.30 -9.93 -5.41
CA ASP A 628 21.17 -8.49 -5.53
C ASP A 628 20.61 -7.79 -4.26
N GLY A 629 20.53 -8.52 -3.16
CA GLY A 629 20.18 -7.98 -1.84
C GLY A 629 18.67 -7.91 -1.52
N THR A 630 17.81 -8.46 -2.35
CA THR A 630 16.35 -8.39 -2.14
C THR A 630 15.70 -9.69 -1.73
N GLY A 631 16.29 -10.79 -2.15
CA GLY A 631 15.81 -12.13 -1.84
C GLY A 631 16.77 -12.86 -0.90
N PHE A 632 16.37 -14.08 -0.58
CA PHE A 632 17.26 -15.04 0.06
C PHE A 632 18.30 -15.54 -0.97
N THR A 633 19.57 -15.29 -0.70
CA THR A 633 20.64 -15.83 -1.56
C THR A 633 20.81 -17.32 -1.28
N ASN A 634 20.43 -18.18 -2.21
CA ASN A 634 20.47 -19.63 -2.04
C ASN A 634 21.91 -20.16 -2.08
N THR A 635 22.62 -20.02 -0.98
CA THR A 635 23.91 -20.65 -0.73
C THR A 635 23.79 -21.67 0.39
N ARG A 636 24.66 -22.67 0.39
CA ARG A 636 24.72 -23.64 1.50
C ARG A 636 24.93 -22.94 2.85
N GLU A 637 25.73 -21.88 2.87
CA GLU A 637 25.99 -21.10 4.08
C GLU A 637 24.72 -20.41 4.59
N ASN A 638 23.94 -19.75 3.73
CA ASN A 638 22.72 -19.08 4.11
C ASN A 638 21.64 -20.08 4.53
N VAL A 639 21.48 -21.19 3.81
CA VAL A 639 20.55 -22.25 4.22
C VAL A 639 20.89 -22.82 5.61
N GLU A 640 22.17 -23.05 5.92
CA GLU A 640 22.59 -23.48 7.26
C GLU A 640 22.41 -22.38 8.32
N LYS A 641 22.55 -21.11 7.96
CA LYS A 641 22.26 -19.97 8.81
C LYS A 641 20.77 -19.93 9.16
N TRP A 642 19.92 -20.05 8.16
CA TRP A 642 18.47 -20.11 8.32
C TRP A 642 18.02 -21.35 9.09
N TYR A 643 18.64 -22.50 8.86
CA TYR A 643 18.35 -23.71 9.64
C TYR A 643 18.70 -23.53 11.13
N ARG A 644 19.76 -22.84 11.47
CA ARG A 644 20.06 -22.52 12.88
C ARG A 644 19.00 -21.62 13.52
N HIS A 645 18.37 -20.76 12.75
CA HIS A 645 17.33 -19.84 13.25
C HIS A 645 15.96 -20.50 13.25
N TYR A 646 15.55 -21.09 12.15
CA TYR A 646 14.20 -21.61 11.92
C TYR A 646 14.07 -23.12 12.03
N GLY A 647 15.15 -23.89 12.07
CA GLY A 647 15.13 -25.34 11.90
C GLY A 647 14.33 -26.12 12.96
N ARG A 648 14.03 -25.50 14.11
CA ARG A 648 13.11 -26.07 15.08
C ARG A 648 11.65 -26.04 14.60
N GLN A 649 11.28 -24.97 13.92
CA GLN A 649 9.93 -24.74 13.41
C GLN A 649 9.75 -25.32 11.99
N TYR A 650 10.80 -25.20 11.18
CA TYR A 650 10.84 -25.67 9.79
C TYR A 650 12.04 -26.60 9.59
N PRO A 651 11.93 -27.88 9.97
CA PRO A 651 13.08 -28.80 9.97
C PRO A 651 13.63 -29.11 8.57
N ASN A 652 12.82 -28.93 7.55
CA ASN A 652 13.16 -29.20 6.14
C ASN A 652 13.93 -28.07 5.45
N ILE A 653 14.26 -26.96 6.09
CA ILE A 653 15.01 -25.85 5.45
C ILE A 653 16.28 -26.34 4.76
N ARG A 654 16.96 -27.36 5.29
CA ARG A 654 18.16 -27.91 4.65
C ARG A 654 17.93 -28.51 3.27
N SER A 655 16.73 -28.98 2.99
CA SER A 655 16.36 -29.49 1.66
C SER A 655 16.10 -28.36 0.64
N TRP A 656 16.01 -27.13 1.09
CA TRP A 656 15.78 -25.98 0.21
C TRP A 656 17.02 -25.50 -0.54
N TYR A 657 18.21 -25.99 -0.17
CA TYR A 657 19.41 -25.69 -0.93
C TYR A 657 19.36 -26.39 -2.30
N VAL A 658 19.33 -25.59 -3.37
CA VAL A 658 19.35 -26.03 -4.75
C VAL A 658 20.72 -25.73 -5.35
N PRO A 659 21.59 -26.73 -5.58
CA PRO A 659 22.88 -26.50 -6.16
C PRO A 659 22.76 -26.03 -7.62
N ALA A 660 23.62 -25.12 -8.02
CA ALA A 660 23.80 -24.80 -9.43
C ALA A 660 24.47 -25.98 -10.17
N ASP A 661 24.18 -26.14 -11.46
CA ASP A 661 24.87 -27.07 -12.32
C ASP A 661 26.34 -26.62 -12.55
N SER A 662 27.13 -27.42 -13.27
CA SER A 662 28.54 -27.11 -13.57
C SER A 662 28.75 -25.83 -14.39
N SER A 663 27.68 -25.27 -14.98
CA SER A 663 27.67 -24.00 -15.71
C SER A 663 27.22 -22.80 -14.86
N GLY A 664 26.92 -23.03 -13.57
CA GLY A 664 26.36 -22.01 -12.67
C GLY A 664 24.87 -21.78 -12.84
N ARG A 665 24.17 -22.60 -13.66
CA ARG A 665 22.72 -22.52 -13.80
C ARG A 665 22.05 -23.30 -12.69
N ILE A 666 21.06 -22.67 -12.09
CA ILE A 666 20.19 -23.33 -11.13
C ILE A 666 19.22 -24.23 -11.88
N CYS A 667 18.94 -25.38 -11.32
CA CYS A 667 18.04 -26.37 -11.89
C CYS A 667 16.61 -25.81 -12.00
N THR A 668 16.22 -25.38 -13.19
CA THR A 668 14.99 -24.64 -13.44
C THR A 668 13.88 -25.44 -14.11
N ALA A 669 14.18 -26.68 -14.52
CA ALA A 669 13.22 -27.51 -15.24
C ALA A 669 13.25 -28.94 -14.70
N VAL A 670 12.17 -29.31 -14.09
CA VAL A 670 11.91 -30.70 -13.70
C VAL A 670 11.81 -31.56 -14.96
N GLY A 671 12.54 -32.68 -15.00
CA GLY A 671 12.50 -33.62 -16.13
C GLY A 671 13.52 -33.36 -17.23
N THR A 672 14.45 -32.43 -17.06
CA THR A 672 15.63 -32.34 -17.91
C THR A 672 16.76 -33.23 -17.37
N THR A 673 17.60 -33.77 -18.24
CA THR A 673 18.75 -34.60 -17.87
C THR A 673 19.79 -33.90 -16.98
N GLU A 674 19.63 -32.60 -16.76
CA GLU A 674 20.52 -31.75 -15.97
C GLU A 674 20.02 -31.54 -14.52
N CYS A 675 18.74 -31.86 -14.24
CA CYS A 675 18.13 -31.75 -12.93
C CYS A 675 17.86 -33.14 -12.38
N THR A 676 18.62 -33.56 -11.39
CA THR A 676 18.40 -34.83 -10.72
C THR A 676 17.05 -34.85 -9.99
N GLU A 677 16.42 -36.01 -9.91
CA GLU A 677 15.11 -36.24 -9.27
C GLU A 677 15.01 -35.77 -7.80
N ALA A 678 16.11 -35.34 -7.20
CA ALA A 678 16.19 -34.90 -5.81
C ALA A 678 15.38 -33.60 -5.51
N TYR A 679 14.99 -32.87 -6.53
CA TYR A 679 14.14 -31.65 -6.40
C TYR A 679 12.68 -31.91 -6.72
N VAL A 680 12.31 -33.16 -6.81
CA VAL A 680 10.99 -33.56 -7.26
C VAL A 680 10.03 -33.62 -6.08
N TRP A 681 8.88 -33.09 -6.29
CA TRP A 681 7.70 -32.99 -5.47
C TRP A 681 7.12 -34.30 -4.88
N HIS A 682 7.82 -35.41 -5.01
CA HIS A 682 7.54 -36.66 -4.29
C HIS A 682 8.06 -36.63 -2.84
N ASP A 683 8.99 -35.72 -2.54
CA ASP A 683 9.45 -35.50 -1.19
C ASP A 683 8.55 -34.43 -0.53
N PRO A 684 7.76 -34.79 0.48
CA PRO A 684 6.92 -33.80 1.19
C PRO A 684 7.72 -32.70 1.85
N ASP A 685 9.02 -32.86 1.98
CA ASP A 685 9.94 -31.87 2.51
C ASP A 685 10.52 -30.94 1.43
N SER A 686 10.17 -31.15 0.16
CA SER A 686 10.59 -30.26 -0.93
C SER A 686 9.89 -28.89 -0.81
N VAL A 687 10.63 -27.82 -1.07
CA VAL A 687 10.10 -26.44 -1.13
C VAL A 687 8.97 -26.27 -2.16
N TYR A 688 8.91 -27.15 -3.16
CA TYR A 688 7.88 -27.12 -4.20
C TYR A 688 6.55 -27.76 -3.81
N VAL A 689 6.51 -28.52 -2.72
CA VAL A 689 5.31 -29.24 -2.31
C VAL A 689 4.52 -28.40 -1.33
N PRO A 690 3.21 -28.17 -1.55
CA PRO A 690 2.35 -27.40 -0.64
C PRO A 690 2.00 -28.23 0.61
N SER A 691 3.03 -28.72 1.31
CA SER A 691 2.91 -29.57 2.50
C SER A 691 2.93 -28.75 3.79
N HIS A 692 2.57 -29.41 4.89
CA HIS A 692 2.57 -28.82 6.23
C HIS A 692 1.66 -27.60 6.40
N ASN A 693 0.67 -27.43 5.53
CA ASN A 693 -0.38 -26.44 5.70
C ASN A 693 -1.45 -26.96 6.67
N VAL A 694 -1.86 -26.12 7.61
CA VAL A 694 -2.83 -26.51 8.66
C VAL A 694 -3.86 -25.40 8.86
N LEU A 695 -5.14 -25.78 8.93
CA LEU A 695 -6.23 -24.94 9.42
C LEU A 695 -6.97 -25.72 10.50
N THR A 696 -6.78 -25.37 11.76
CA THR A 696 -7.25 -26.19 12.88
C THR A 696 -7.83 -25.35 14.02
N ARG A 697 -8.61 -25.99 14.89
CA ARG A 697 -9.21 -25.42 16.09
C ARG A 697 -9.89 -24.05 15.86
N SER A 698 -10.49 -23.87 14.69
CA SER A 698 -11.14 -22.63 14.30
C SER A 698 -12.66 -22.79 14.30
N VAL A 699 -13.37 -21.69 14.47
CA VAL A 699 -14.83 -21.65 14.54
C VAL A 699 -15.39 -20.94 13.32
N SER A 700 -16.36 -21.56 12.65
CA SER A 700 -17.08 -21.00 11.52
C SER A 700 -18.55 -20.81 11.89
N ILE A 701 -19.06 -19.58 11.78
CA ILE A 701 -20.43 -19.19 12.13
C ILE A 701 -21.13 -18.63 10.89
N ALA A 702 -22.25 -19.22 10.50
CA ALA A 702 -23.00 -18.82 9.31
C ALA A 702 -22.11 -18.67 8.05
N SER A 703 -21.07 -19.49 7.96
CA SER A 703 -20.04 -19.42 6.94
C SER A 703 -19.95 -20.71 6.15
N GLY A 704 -19.16 -20.71 5.09
CA GLY A 704 -18.89 -21.89 4.27
C GLY A 704 -18.00 -22.94 4.93
N GLY A 705 -17.50 -23.87 4.14
CA GLY A 705 -16.61 -24.93 4.59
C GLY A 705 -15.19 -24.44 4.92
N PHE A 706 -14.51 -25.19 5.80
CA PHE A 706 -13.13 -24.90 6.17
C PHE A 706 -12.13 -25.17 5.06
N ALA A 707 -12.44 -26.06 4.13
CA ALA A 707 -11.59 -26.32 2.98
C ALA A 707 -12.43 -26.27 1.70
N TYR A 708 -12.08 -25.39 0.82
CA TYR A 708 -12.48 -25.39 -0.57
C TYR A 708 -11.22 -25.61 -1.41
N THR A 709 -11.19 -26.68 -2.18
CA THR A 709 -10.06 -27.06 -3.02
C THR A 709 -10.44 -26.93 -4.48
N ASP A 710 -9.65 -26.22 -5.26
CA ASP A 710 -9.67 -26.36 -6.71
C ASP A 710 -8.85 -27.61 -7.04
N ASP A 711 -9.54 -28.72 -7.23
CA ASP A 711 -8.90 -29.99 -7.56
C ASP A 711 -8.28 -29.94 -8.96
N ALA A 712 -6.97 -30.05 -9.00
CA ALA A 712 -6.23 -30.19 -10.22
C ALA A 712 -5.89 -31.66 -10.44
N GLY A 713 -6.59 -32.30 -11.38
CA GLY A 713 -6.27 -33.67 -11.80
C GLY A 713 -6.43 -34.73 -10.71
N GLY A 714 -7.31 -34.54 -9.73
CA GLY A 714 -7.58 -35.46 -8.65
C GLY A 714 -6.62 -35.36 -7.46
N LEU A 715 -5.79 -34.35 -7.40
CA LEU A 715 -4.93 -34.02 -6.27
C LEU A 715 -5.48 -32.79 -5.56
N SER A 716 -5.80 -32.94 -4.30
CA SER A 716 -6.25 -31.85 -3.43
C SER A 716 -5.18 -31.51 -2.40
N ASN A 717 -5.35 -30.39 -1.70
CA ASN A 717 -4.51 -30.11 -0.54
C ASN A 717 -4.50 -31.26 0.46
N LYS A 718 -5.59 -31.98 0.59
CA LYS A 718 -5.69 -33.18 1.45
C LYS A 718 -4.73 -34.30 1.06
N THR A 719 -4.27 -34.35 -0.19
CA THR A 719 -3.24 -35.29 -0.62
C THR A 719 -1.91 -35.02 0.07
N PHE A 720 -1.56 -33.72 0.23
CA PHE A 720 -0.31 -33.29 0.86
C PHE A 720 -0.49 -32.95 2.34
N ASN A 721 -1.70 -32.58 2.76
CA ASN A 721 -2.05 -32.14 4.10
C ASN A 721 -3.31 -32.87 4.57
N PRO A 722 -3.25 -34.16 4.93
CA PRO A 722 -4.44 -34.95 5.27
C PRO A 722 -5.21 -34.41 6.48
N ASP A 723 -4.54 -33.71 7.37
CA ASP A 723 -5.11 -33.12 8.60
C ASP A 723 -5.35 -31.60 8.46
N PHE A 724 -5.42 -31.06 7.22
CA PHE A 724 -5.53 -29.62 6.96
C PHE A 724 -6.67 -28.95 7.73
N ASP A 725 -7.84 -29.56 7.80
CA ASP A 725 -9.04 -28.99 8.42
C ASP A 725 -9.45 -29.73 9.72
N SER A 726 -8.47 -30.22 10.48
CA SER A 726 -8.72 -30.97 11.70
C SER A 726 -9.21 -30.11 12.88
N TYR A 727 -10.08 -30.69 13.71
CA TYR A 727 -10.59 -30.08 14.94
C TYR A 727 -11.31 -28.72 14.78
N ASN A 728 -11.86 -28.42 13.61
CA ASN A 728 -12.62 -27.21 13.37
C ASN A 728 -14.12 -27.40 13.74
N VAL A 729 -14.80 -26.33 14.13
CA VAL A 729 -16.22 -26.34 14.48
C VAL A 729 -17.00 -25.43 13.55
N ARG A 730 -18.03 -25.99 12.92
CA ARG A 730 -18.96 -25.25 12.07
C ARG A 730 -20.32 -25.12 12.72
N GLN A 731 -20.88 -23.92 12.68
CA GLN A 731 -22.23 -23.60 13.10
C GLN A 731 -22.96 -22.86 11.99
N ASP A 732 -24.08 -23.42 11.54
CA ASP A 732 -24.81 -22.88 10.40
C ASP A 732 -25.55 -21.56 10.70
N THR A 733 -25.79 -21.25 11.98
CA THR A 733 -26.43 -20.01 12.40
C THR A 733 -25.73 -19.42 13.62
N ALA A 734 -25.73 -18.11 13.75
CA ALA A 734 -25.17 -17.42 14.93
C ALA A 734 -25.91 -17.73 16.25
N ALA A 735 -27.16 -18.21 16.18
CA ALA A 735 -28.06 -18.35 17.33
C ALA A 735 -27.61 -19.40 18.39
N GLY A 736 -26.67 -20.29 18.05
CA GLY A 736 -26.24 -21.36 18.97
C GLY A 736 -24.93 -21.09 19.74
N PHE A 737 -24.16 -20.07 19.35
CA PHE A 737 -22.81 -19.83 19.86
C PHE A 737 -22.71 -18.72 20.88
N ALA A 738 -23.78 -17.90 21.07
CA ALA A 738 -23.73 -16.72 21.93
C ALA A 738 -22.46 -15.87 21.72
N PHE A 739 -22.19 -15.58 20.45
CA PHE A 739 -21.05 -14.77 20.02
C PHE A 739 -21.50 -13.35 19.71
N ASP A 740 -20.86 -12.37 20.29
CA ASP A 740 -21.11 -10.95 20.04
C ASP A 740 -20.14 -10.44 18.95
N PRO A 741 -20.60 -10.19 17.71
CA PRO A 741 -19.74 -9.71 16.64
C PRO A 741 -19.24 -8.28 16.85
N ALA A 742 -19.89 -7.47 17.71
CA ALA A 742 -19.45 -6.10 17.97
C ALA A 742 -18.18 -6.08 18.84
N THR A 743 -18.08 -7.00 19.79
CA THR A 743 -16.91 -7.13 20.67
C THR A 743 -15.98 -8.25 20.27
N GLY A 744 -16.41 -9.16 19.37
CA GLY A 744 -15.67 -10.36 19.00
C GLY A 744 -15.57 -11.40 20.13
N LYS A 745 -16.48 -11.39 21.10
CA LYS A 745 -16.41 -12.25 22.28
C LYS A 745 -17.53 -13.27 22.36
N PHE A 746 -17.25 -14.39 22.99
CA PHE A 746 -18.22 -15.44 23.29
C PHE A 746 -18.81 -15.29 24.67
N ASP A 747 -20.08 -15.63 24.83
CA ASP A 747 -20.65 -15.89 26.16
C ASP A 747 -20.14 -17.25 26.66
N ALA A 748 -19.25 -17.22 27.62
CA ALA A 748 -18.61 -18.41 28.14
C ALA A 748 -19.59 -19.41 28.79
N ALA A 749 -20.76 -18.97 29.25
CA ALA A 749 -21.76 -19.82 29.89
C ALA A 749 -22.60 -20.62 28.88
N ALA A 750 -22.80 -20.09 27.69
CA ALA A 750 -23.70 -20.69 26.68
C ALA A 750 -22.96 -21.47 25.59
N THR A 751 -21.63 -21.35 25.49
CA THR A 751 -20.86 -21.88 24.34
C THR A 751 -20.49 -23.36 24.49
N PRO A 752 -20.86 -24.23 23.53
CA PRO A 752 -20.54 -25.65 23.61
C PRO A 752 -19.06 -25.97 23.32
N LEU A 753 -18.26 -25.00 22.88
CA LEU A 753 -16.87 -25.18 22.45
C LEU A 753 -15.99 -25.77 23.55
N ASN A 754 -16.27 -25.47 24.83
CA ASN A 754 -15.49 -25.99 25.96
C ASN A 754 -15.52 -27.53 26.10
N SER A 755 -16.51 -28.19 25.50
CA SER A 755 -16.66 -29.63 25.48
C SER A 755 -16.36 -30.28 24.12
N THR A 756 -16.00 -29.46 23.12
CA THR A 756 -15.71 -29.93 21.76
C THR A 756 -14.27 -30.44 21.67
N GLU A 757 -14.07 -31.53 20.97
CA GLU A 757 -12.76 -32.10 20.70
C GLU A 757 -11.83 -31.07 20.05
N GLY A 758 -10.61 -30.97 20.49
CA GLY A 758 -9.61 -30.00 20.01
C GLY A 758 -9.63 -28.64 20.74
N PHE A 759 -10.74 -28.22 21.35
CA PHE A 759 -10.84 -26.90 22.00
C PHE A 759 -10.53 -26.93 23.50
N GLY A 760 -10.89 -27.97 24.19
CA GLY A 760 -10.66 -28.08 25.63
C GLY A 760 -11.46 -27.11 26.50
N ARG A 761 -11.41 -27.34 27.82
CA ARG A 761 -12.13 -26.51 28.79
C ARG A 761 -11.42 -25.18 29.03
N GLY A 762 -11.60 -24.21 28.35
CA GLY A 762 -10.98 -22.90 28.58
C GLY A 762 -10.67 -22.12 27.33
N TRP A 763 -10.87 -22.73 26.15
CA TRP A 763 -10.64 -22.04 24.89
C TRP A 763 -11.43 -20.72 24.78
N VAL A 764 -12.73 -20.74 25.09
CA VAL A 764 -13.58 -19.53 25.10
C VAL A 764 -13.05 -18.49 26.09
N ARG A 765 -12.64 -18.93 27.29
CA ARG A 765 -12.06 -18.01 28.29
C ARG A 765 -10.75 -17.43 27.81
N GLU A 766 -9.91 -18.25 27.18
CA GLU A 766 -8.62 -17.84 26.62
C GLU A 766 -8.83 -16.86 25.44
N TRP A 767 -9.75 -17.20 24.52
CA TRP A 767 -10.15 -16.29 23.44
C TRP A 767 -10.61 -14.94 23.99
N ASN A 768 -11.60 -14.93 24.88
CA ASN A 768 -12.15 -13.69 25.45
C ASN A 768 -11.13 -12.88 26.26
N ALA A 769 -10.10 -13.51 26.80
CA ALA A 769 -9.02 -12.83 27.53
C ALA A 769 -7.98 -12.22 26.59
N ARG A 770 -7.75 -12.81 25.43
CA ARG A 770 -6.70 -12.43 24.50
C ARG A 770 -7.18 -11.55 23.34
N PHE A 771 -8.37 -11.85 22.79
CA PHE A 771 -8.93 -11.03 21.73
C PHE A 771 -9.57 -9.76 22.32
N SER A 772 -9.10 -8.60 21.89
CA SER A 772 -9.64 -7.31 22.29
C SER A 772 -9.55 -6.32 21.13
N LEU A 773 -10.58 -5.53 20.96
CA LEU A 773 -10.62 -4.38 20.06
C LEU A 773 -10.33 -3.05 20.81
N GLU A 774 -10.02 -3.14 22.11
CA GLU A 774 -9.66 -1.98 22.94
C GLU A 774 -8.23 -1.51 22.63
N GLY A 775 -7.98 -0.21 22.65
CA GLY A 775 -6.66 0.37 22.43
C GLY A 775 -6.22 0.41 20.97
N ILE A 776 -7.12 0.17 20.02
CA ILE A 776 -6.85 0.31 18.60
C ILE A 776 -7.03 1.77 18.17
N GLY A 777 -6.10 2.29 17.37
CA GLY A 777 -6.08 3.68 16.92
C GLY A 777 -5.24 4.61 17.80
N PRO A 778 -5.22 5.91 17.49
CA PRO A 778 -4.44 6.91 18.23
C PRO A 778 -4.91 7.08 19.69
N HIS A 779 -3.98 7.41 20.58
CA HIS A 779 -4.22 7.68 22.02
C HIS A 779 -3.95 9.13 22.39
#